data_d544ad93af988830368ab6c5f2e57238
#
_entry.id   d544ad93af988830368ab6c5f2e57238
#
_cell.length_a   1.000
_cell.length_b   1.000
_cell.length_c   1.000
_cell.angle_alpha   90.00
_cell.angle_beta   90.00
_cell.angle_gamma   90.00
#
_symmetry.space_group_name_H-M   'P 1'
#
loop_
_entity.id
_entity.type
_entity.pdbx_description
1 polymer ?
#
loop_
_entity_poly.entity_id
_entity_poly.type
_entity_poly.pdbx_seq_one_letter_code
_entity_poly.pdbx_strand_id
1 'polypeptide(L)'
;MAGNTLLFKSNYAVSSKIEPFYKGGKVQISHDEQYIFCTCGPKVNILQIDTGKIIHSIEQDDQEDITSFSLSPDDEGLVTASRALLLKQWDWKQEKCARSWRAIHNVPVASMTFDCTSTLLATGGCDGTIKLWDVVKQYCTHNLKGSSGVVHLVEFHPDISRLQLFSSSVDCGIRIWDLRTSKCICVLESHYSAVTALAFSPDGQTLISSGRDKICSVWDLKKKAVKRTVPVYEAVEGVVLLPGTSDYSQMGVKGEGLHFVTAGSKGVLRVWDSSSARCVFTQVLPDAPALKIEEGDLDPRSLMHLLPMPRSNRLATVTAEHNILIYQMPALTVQQQFVGYNDDVLDVKFLGKDDKHIVVATNSSQLKVFELATNSCQILYGHTDSECTALPTLDNSLRLWKMDLKSGHVRCVAQGSGHSNAVGSVACSRLKKAFLVSGSQDCTIKVWDLPDPLPDVGCEPVLMTARLTEKAHDKDVNSVTISPNDKLLASGSQDRTAKLWSLADMSLLGVFRGHSRGVWCVQFSPVDQVLATASADGSIKIWSIQDFSCLKTFEGHDASVLKIIFVSRGTQLVSSGSDGLVKLWTIKTNECVKTFDAHQDKVWALHGGSKDDLMVTGSADSTITLWKFERLWILWCIHRQQELSNLLHEKKYLKALGIAISLDQPHTALRVIREIRQQEDGIQELEKTLLKLRQDQKASVLRYSVVWNTNSRSCLDAQAVLQVLLTHLSPEEILQYQGTRTHLEGLIPYTERHMQRIGRLLQASMFLDYMWQKMRITGGIDR
;
A
#
# COMPACT_ATOMS: atom_id res chain seq x y z
N MET A 1 40.90 7.13 17.99
CA MET A 1 40.29 6.54 16.75
C MET A 1 39.27 5.51 17.21
N ALA A 2 37.99 5.89 17.23
CA ALA A 2 36.94 4.98 17.60
C ALA A 2 36.71 4.03 16.40
N GLY A 3 37.02 2.75 16.58
CA GLY A 3 36.78 1.71 15.59
C GLY A 3 35.31 1.64 15.26
N ASN A 4 34.96 1.94 14.01
CA ASN A 4 33.63 1.68 13.43
C ASN A 4 33.41 0.15 13.43
N THR A 5 32.93 -0.38 14.54
CA THR A 5 32.39 -1.74 14.56
C THR A 5 31.27 -1.83 13.53
N LEU A 6 31.43 -2.70 12.52
CA LEU A 6 30.40 -3.07 11.57
C LEU A 6 29.19 -3.61 12.35
N LEU A 7 28.20 -2.79 12.55
CA LEU A 7 26.95 -3.18 13.20
C LEU A 7 26.13 -4.03 12.21
N PHE A 8 26.11 -5.34 12.45
CA PHE A 8 25.16 -6.22 11.77
C PHE A 8 23.75 -5.81 12.14
N LYS A 9 22.92 -5.62 11.15
CA LYS A 9 21.50 -5.29 11.34
C LYS A 9 20.74 -6.55 11.68
N SER A 10 19.98 -6.53 12.75
CA SER A 10 19.18 -7.68 13.19
C SER A 10 17.68 -7.41 13.06
N ASN A 11 17.25 -6.17 13.05
CA ASN A 11 15.85 -5.81 12.98
C ASN A 11 15.61 -4.45 12.32
N TYR A 12 14.60 -4.42 11.45
CA TYR A 12 13.95 -3.21 10.98
C TYR A 12 12.53 -3.19 11.55
N ALA A 13 12.10 -2.07 12.09
CA ALA A 13 10.70 -1.88 12.50
C ALA A 13 9.99 -0.98 11.50
N VAL A 14 8.70 -1.19 11.35
CA VAL A 14 7.84 -0.32 10.55
C VAL A 14 7.79 1.05 11.22
N SER A 15 8.28 2.08 10.55
CA SER A 15 8.25 3.46 11.02
C SER A 15 6.95 4.17 10.65
N SER A 16 6.51 3.99 9.43
CA SER A 16 5.23 4.50 8.91
C SER A 16 4.76 3.66 7.73
N LYS A 17 3.45 3.64 7.52
CA LYS A 17 2.82 3.10 6.32
C LYS A 17 2.10 4.23 5.60
N ILE A 18 2.22 4.24 4.28
CA ILE A 18 1.43 5.08 3.40
C ILE A 18 0.46 4.13 2.72
N GLU A 19 -0.81 4.21 3.11
CA GLU A 19 -1.88 3.38 2.58
C GLU A 19 -2.77 4.25 1.69
N PRO A 20 -3.43 3.66 0.66
CA PRO A 20 -4.42 4.39 -0.12
C PRO A 20 -5.57 4.82 0.80
N PHE A 21 -5.87 6.11 0.82
CA PHE A 21 -6.98 6.62 1.62
C PHE A 21 -8.32 6.58 0.88
N TYR A 22 -8.29 6.54 -0.45
CA TYR A 22 -9.46 6.54 -1.31
C TYR A 22 -9.24 5.61 -2.50
N LYS A 23 -10.17 4.67 -2.71
CA LYS A 23 -10.13 3.68 -3.79
C LYS A 23 -11.28 3.82 -4.79
N GLY A 24 -11.92 4.96 -4.82
CA GLY A 24 -13.11 5.21 -5.63
C GLY A 24 -14.41 5.10 -4.82
N GLY A 25 -15.50 5.59 -5.38
CA GLY A 25 -16.82 5.64 -4.76
C GLY A 25 -17.19 7.04 -4.25
N LYS A 26 -18.05 7.11 -3.24
CA LYS A 26 -18.56 8.38 -2.74
C LYS A 26 -17.53 9.12 -1.89
N VAL A 27 -17.47 10.45 -2.07
CA VAL A 27 -16.73 11.37 -1.20
C VAL A 27 -17.71 12.41 -0.66
N GLN A 28 -17.60 12.75 0.60
CA GLN A 28 -18.43 13.77 1.24
C GLN A 28 -17.58 14.60 2.21
N ILE A 29 -17.86 15.90 2.29
CA ILE A 29 -17.20 16.83 3.21
C ILE A 29 -18.12 17.06 4.39
N SER A 30 -17.58 17.17 5.59
CA SER A 30 -18.33 17.55 6.79
C SER A 30 -18.89 18.95 6.66
N HIS A 31 -19.99 19.25 7.37
CA HIS A 31 -20.64 20.55 7.31
C HIS A 31 -19.79 21.65 7.97
N ASP A 32 -18.91 21.29 8.89
CA ASP A 32 -17.91 22.17 9.50
C ASP A 32 -16.69 22.44 8.56
N GLU A 33 -16.60 21.75 7.41
CA GLU A 33 -15.52 21.82 6.43
C GLU A 33 -14.12 21.46 6.99
N GLN A 34 -14.07 20.63 8.05
CA GLN A 34 -12.80 20.20 8.64
C GLN A 34 -12.38 18.80 8.19
N TYR A 35 -13.35 17.95 7.78
CA TYR A 35 -13.12 16.55 7.49
C TYR A 35 -13.64 16.14 6.11
N ILE A 36 -12.90 15.25 5.47
CA ILE A 36 -13.31 14.56 4.23
C ILE A 36 -13.54 13.09 4.55
N PHE A 37 -14.73 12.60 4.19
CA PHE A 37 -15.09 11.20 4.27
C PHE A 37 -14.94 10.57 2.89
N CYS A 38 -14.21 9.46 2.78
CA CYS A 38 -14.00 8.76 1.52
C CYS A 38 -14.02 7.24 1.71
N THR A 39 -14.56 6.55 0.72
CA THR A 39 -14.63 5.08 0.71
C THR A 39 -13.29 4.48 0.32
N CYS A 40 -12.89 3.42 1.01
CA CYS A 40 -11.70 2.63 0.71
C CYS A 40 -12.01 1.13 0.88
N GLY A 41 -12.71 0.52 -0.09
CA GLY A 41 -13.17 -0.87 0.00
C GLY A 41 -14.14 -1.09 1.16
N PRO A 42 -13.84 -1.95 2.15
CA PRO A 42 -14.69 -2.20 3.32
C PRO A 42 -14.62 -1.11 4.39
N LYS A 43 -13.81 -0.05 4.18
CA LYS A 43 -13.57 1.02 5.15
C LYS A 43 -14.07 2.38 4.65
N VAL A 44 -14.44 3.25 5.60
CA VAL A 44 -14.57 4.69 5.37
C VAL A 44 -13.44 5.38 6.10
N ASN A 45 -12.57 6.06 5.37
CA ASN A 45 -11.49 6.85 5.92
C ASN A 45 -11.94 8.30 6.12
N ILE A 46 -11.55 8.89 7.24
CA ILE A 46 -11.86 10.27 7.62
C ILE A 46 -10.55 11.04 7.70
N LEU A 47 -10.37 11.96 6.75
CA LEU A 47 -9.19 12.80 6.65
C LEU A 47 -9.47 14.18 7.23
N GLN A 48 -8.51 14.71 7.96
CA GLN A 48 -8.52 16.12 8.34
C GLN A 48 -7.95 16.97 7.20
N ILE A 49 -8.69 17.99 6.77
CA ILE A 49 -8.33 18.80 5.60
C ILE A 49 -7.00 19.54 5.83
N ASP A 50 -6.80 20.14 7.00
CA ASP A 50 -5.62 20.95 7.26
C ASP A 50 -4.31 20.16 7.32
N THR A 51 -4.36 18.93 7.85
CA THR A 51 -3.17 18.09 8.06
C THR A 51 -2.97 17.00 7.02
N GLY A 52 -4.02 16.66 6.25
CA GLY A 52 -4.02 15.55 5.29
C GLY A 52 -3.89 14.16 5.93
N LYS A 53 -4.00 14.06 7.26
CA LYS A 53 -3.87 12.78 7.96
C LYS A 53 -5.23 12.11 8.13
N ILE A 54 -5.22 10.79 8.02
CA ILE A 54 -6.35 9.96 8.41
C ILE A 54 -6.43 9.99 9.93
N ILE A 55 -7.55 10.49 10.48
CA ILE A 55 -7.78 10.54 11.92
C ILE A 55 -8.54 9.30 12.38
N HIS A 56 -9.59 8.93 11.64
CA HIS A 56 -10.44 7.80 11.94
C HIS A 56 -10.59 6.92 10.71
N SER A 57 -10.71 5.61 10.93
CA SER A 57 -10.99 4.62 9.89
C SER A 57 -12.05 3.67 10.41
N ILE A 58 -13.23 3.72 9.80
CA ILE A 58 -14.38 2.89 10.17
C ILE A 58 -14.37 1.66 9.28
N GLU A 59 -14.05 0.49 9.86
CA GLU A 59 -14.02 -0.79 9.16
C GLU A 59 -15.30 -1.57 9.45
N GLN A 60 -15.83 -2.21 8.40
CA GLN A 60 -16.99 -3.10 8.56
C GLN A 60 -16.54 -4.51 8.97
N ASP A 61 -17.24 -5.10 9.98
CA ASP A 61 -16.93 -6.44 10.49
C ASP A 61 -17.09 -7.56 9.47
N ASP A 62 -17.93 -7.34 8.47
CA ASP A 62 -18.27 -8.30 7.41
C ASP A 62 -17.25 -8.33 6.26
N GLN A 63 -16.24 -7.46 6.26
CA GLN A 63 -15.20 -7.31 5.21
C GLN A 63 -15.76 -7.11 3.79
N GLU A 64 -17.04 -6.82 3.65
CA GLU A 64 -17.69 -6.53 2.38
C GLU A 64 -17.55 -5.06 2.01
N ASP A 65 -17.39 -4.77 0.73
CA ASP A 65 -17.20 -3.41 0.22
C ASP A 65 -18.40 -2.50 0.55
N ILE A 66 -18.09 -1.27 0.94
CA ILE A 66 -19.06 -0.20 1.15
C ILE A 66 -19.47 0.34 -0.21
N THR A 67 -20.76 0.23 -0.54
CA THR A 67 -21.30 0.70 -1.81
C THR A 67 -21.68 2.18 -1.80
N SER A 68 -22.14 2.67 -0.66
CA SER A 68 -22.46 4.09 -0.47
C SER A 68 -22.48 4.45 1.02
N PHE A 69 -22.32 5.71 1.33
CA PHE A 69 -22.48 6.23 2.68
C PHE A 69 -23.12 7.62 2.67
N SER A 70 -23.61 8.08 3.81
CA SER A 70 -24.06 9.45 3.97
C SER A 70 -23.76 9.93 5.38
N LEU A 71 -23.24 11.15 5.49
CA LEU A 71 -23.03 11.86 6.74
C LEU A 71 -24.30 12.65 7.07
N SER A 72 -24.69 12.65 8.34
CA SER A 72 -25.81 13.48 8.79
C SER A 72 -25.43 14.97 8.76
N PRO A 73 -26.38 15.89 8.50
CA PRO A 73 -26.11 17.33 8.45
C PRO A 73 -25.61 17.94 9.77
N ASP A 74 -25.80 17.27 10.89
CA ASP A 74 -25.28 17.65 12.22
C ASP A 74 -23.84 17.18 12.46
N ASP A 75 -23.21 16.49 11.50
CA ASP A 75 -21.87 15.91 11.59
C ASP A 75 -21.67 14.91 12.75
N GLU A 76 -22.75 14.36 13.33
CA GLU A 76 -22.66 13.41 14.45
C GLU A 76 -22.73 11.95 13.99
N GLY A 77 -23.59 11.65 13.03
CA GLY A 77 -23.88 10.30 12.57
C GLY A 77 -23.43 10.03 11.15
N LEU A 78 -22.80 8.89 10.93
CA LEU A 78 -22.47 8.35 9.62
C LEU A 78 -23.29 7.08 9.38
N VAL A 79 -23.95 6.96 8.24
CA VAL A 79 -24.61 5.71 7.82
C VAL A 79 -23.89 5.14 6.60
N THR A 80 -23.53 3.87 6.66
CA THR A 80 -22.86 3.13 5.58
C THR A 80 -23.79 2.03 5.07
N ALA A 81 -23.76 1.79 3.75
CA ALA A 81 -24.40 0.65 3.11
C ALA A 81 -23.33 -0.29 2.54
N SER A 82 -23.42 -1.57 2.85
CA SER A 82 -22.53 -2.59 2.34
C SER A 82 -23.15 -3.43 1.23
N ARG A 83 -22.28 -4.14 0.50
CA ARG A 83 -22.71 -5.12 -0.50
C ARG A 83 -23.53 -6.27 0.12
N ALA A 84 -23.33 -6.54 1.43
CA ALA A 84 -24.15 -7.49 2.21
C ALA A 84 -25.58 -7.03 2.50
N LEU A 85 -26.03 -5.90 1.93
CA LEU A 85 -27.38 -5.30 2.12
C LEU A 85 -27.64 -4.88 3.58
N LEU A 86 -26.62 -4.51 4.31
CA LEU A 86 -26.72 -3.97 5.65
C LEU A 86 -26.52 -2.47 5.64
N LEU A 87 -27.35 -1.78 6.43
CA LEU A 87 -27.19 -0.38 6.77
C LEU A 87 -26.68 -0.31 8.20
N LYS A 88 -25.54 0.37 8.41
CA LYS A 88 -24.95 0.55 9.74
C LYS A 88 -24.81 2.04 10.04
N GLN A 89 -25.29 2.44 11.22
CA GLN A 89 -25.10 3.78 11.74
C GLN A 89 -23.92 3.78 12.70
N TRP A 90 -23.00 4.72 12.49
CA TRP A 90 -21.75 4.84 13.22
C TRP A 90 -21.70 6.17 13.97
N ASP A 91 -21.19 6.13 15.19
CA ASP A 91 -20.55 7.27 15.82
C ASP A 91 -19.09 7.27 15.33
N TRP A 92 -18.81 8.09 14.33
CA TRP A 92 -17.51 8.08 13.67
C TRP A 92 -16.37 8.60 14.54
N LYS A 93 -16.68 9.46 15.56
CA LYS A 93 -15.69 9.98 16.51
C LYS A 93 -15.22 8.92 17.50
N GLN A 94 -16.09 7.97 17.85
CA GLN A 94 -15.76 6.84 18.73
C GLN A 94 -15.46 5.54 17.97
N GLU A 95 -15.58 5.54 16.65
CA GLU A 95 -15.43 4.37 15.78
C GLU A 95 -16.33 3.19 16.18
N LYS A 96 -17.51 3.49 16.73
CA LYS A 96 -18.45 2.48 17.21
C LYS A 96 -19.68 2.41 16.35
N CYS A 97 -20.08 1.17 16.01
CA CYS A 97 -21.37 0.91 15.41
C CYS A 97 -22.47 1.11 16.45
N ALA A 98 -23.25 2.17 16.26
CA ALA A 98 -24.37 2.46 17.14
C ALA A 98 -25.55 1.53 16.85
N ARG A 99 -25.83 1.26 15.57
CA ARG A 99 -26.99 0.49 15.12
C ARG A 99 -26.74 -0.18 13.78
N SER A 100 -27.41 -1.32 13.56
CA SER A 100 -27.36 -2.06 12.28
C SER A 100 -28.73 -2.59 11.93
N TRP A 101 -29.14 -2.46 10.64
CA TRP A 101 -30.40 -3.01 10.13
C TRP A 101 -30.29 -3.40 8.66
N ARG A 102 -31.21 -4.19 8.18
CA ARG A 102 -31.20 -4.67 6.80
C ARG A 102 -31.81 -3.63 5.84
N ALA A 103 -31.17 -3.40 4.70
CA ALA A 103 -31.58 -2.41 3.68
C ALA A 103 -32.91 -2.73 2.96
N ILE A 104 -33.45 -3.93 3.10
CA ILE A 104 -34.69 -4.41 2.44
C ILE A 104 -34.65 -4.24 0.90
N HIS A 105 -33.55 -3.82 0.30
CA HIS A 105 -33.30 -3.90 -1.13
C HIS A 105 -32.91 -5.32 -1.50
N ASN A 106 -33.19 -5.72 -2.76
CA ASN A 106 -32.80 -7.03 -3.28
C ASN A 106 -31.38 -7.04 -3.85
N VAL A 107 -30.80 -5.86 -4.07
CA VAL A 107 -29.49 -5.58 -4.65
C VAL A 107 -28.83 -4.44 -3.91
N PRO A 108 -27.52 -4.22 -4.05
CA PRO A 108 -26.80 -3.18 -3.35
C PRO A 108 -27.40 -1.78 -3.53
N VAL A 109 -27.18 -0.94 -2.50
CA VAL A 109 -27.60 0.48 -2.50
C VAL A 109 -26.56 1.28 -3.27
N ALA A 110 -26.98 2.00 -4.32
CA ALA A 110 -26.07 2.80 -5.15
C ALA A 110 -25.89 4.23 -4.61
N SER A 111 -26.95 4.83 -4.06
CA SER A 111 -26.88 6.20 -3.57
C SER A 111 -27.65 6.37 -2.25
N MET A 112 -27.17 7.27 -1.40
CA MET A 112 -27.79 7.58 -0.13
C MET A 112 -27.65 9.07 0.17
N THR A 113 -28.67 9.65 0.79
CA THR A 113 -28.66 11.02 1.27
C THR A 113 -29.54 11.20 2.51
N PHE A 114 -29.11 12.07 3.43
CA PHE A 114 -29.94 12.50 4.54
C PHE A 114 -30.81 13.70 4.15
N ASP A 115 -31.93 13.86 4.85
CA ASP A 115 -32.65 15.13 4.84
C ASP A 115 -31.91 16.16 5.73
N CYS A 116 -32.28 17.43 5.59
CA CYS A 116 -31.65 18.50 6.35
C CYS A 116 -31.94 18.49 7.85
N THR A 117 -32.82 17.62 8.33
CA THR A 117 -33.13 17.45 9.78
C THR A 117 -32.41 16.27 10.43
N SER A 118 -31.57 15.53 9.71
CA SER A 118 -30.89 14.32 10.18
C SER A 118 -31.85 13.19 10.61
N THR A 119 -33.15 13.27 10.29
CA THR A 119 -34.15 12.29 10.74
C THR A 119 -34.48 11.24 9.71
N LEU A 120 -34.49 11.62 8.42
CA LEU A 120 -34.81 10.72 7.31
C LEU A 120 -33.59 10.45 6.45
N LEU A 121 -33.43 9.20 6.08
CA LEU A 121 -32.43 8.73 5.14
C LEU A 121 -33.11 8.18 3.89
N ALA A 122 -32.74 8.65 2.71
CA ALA A 122 -33.16 8.08 1.46
C ALA A 122 -32.07 7.16 0.88
N THR A 123 -32.46 5.98 0.41
CA THR A 123 -31.59 5.00 -0.23
C THR A 123 -32.11 4.67 -1.61
N GLY A 124 -31.28 4.85 -2.64
CA GLY A 124 -31.54 4.44 -4.02
C GLY A 124 -30.86 3.10 -4.33
N GLY A 125 -31.65 2.10 -4.68
CA GLY A 125 -31.16 0.76 -4.96
C GLY A 125 -30.85 0.53 -6.44
N CYS A 126 -30.01 -0.46 -6.71
CA CYS A 126 -29.83 -0.98 -8.06
C CYS A 126 -31.06 -1.73 -8.58
N ASP A 127 -32.07 -1.94 -7.72
CA ASP A 127 -33.38 -2.55 -8.06
C ASP A 127 -34.42 -1.55 -8.62
N GLY A 128 -34.02 -0.29 -8.86
CA GLY A 128 -34.92 0.76 -9.29
C GLY A 128 -35.92 1.25 -8.24
N THR A 129 -35.72 0.85 -6.97
CA THR A 129 -36.58 1.31 -5.88
C THR A 129 -35.86 2.32 -5.01
N ILE A 130 -36.64 3.26 -4.45
CA ILE A 130 -36.11 4.22 -3.48
C ILE A 130 -36.84 3.97 -2.16
N LYS A 131 -36.08 3.87 -1.08
CA LYS A 131 -36.63 3.64 0.26
C LYS A 131 -36.22 4.75 1.17
N LEU A 132 -37.18 5.20 2.00
CA LEU A 132 -36.91 6.17 3.03
C LEU A 132 -36.97 5.49 4.39
N TRP A 133 -36.05 5.87 5.23
CA TRP A 133 -35.84 5.31 6.55
C TRP A 133 -35.93 6.39 7.61
N ASP A 134 -36.69 6.12 8.65
CA ASP A 134 -36.58 6.85 9.91
C ASP A 134 -35.36 6.29 10.64
N VAL A 135 -34.30 7.09 10.73
CA VAL A 135 -33.00 6.65 11.30
C VAL A 135 -33.11 6.41 12.81
N VAL A 136 -34.00 7.14 13.50
CA VAL A 136 -34.20 7.00 14.91
C VAL A 136 -34.94 5.70 15.25
N LYS A 137 -35.97 5.38 14.50
CA LYS A 137 -36.83 4.21 14.71
C LYS A 137 -36.46 2.99 13.87
N GLN A 138 -35.53 3.12 12.90
CA GLN A 138 -34.99 2.05 12.06
C GLN A 138 -36.03 1.29 11.23
N TYR A 139 -37.10 1.94 10.79
CA TYR A 139 -38.05 1.31 9.90
C TYR A 139 -38.17 2.06 8.58
N CYS A 140 -38.52 1.34 7.53
CA CYS A 140 -38.77 1.90 6.23
C CYS A 140 -40.13 2.61 6.23
N THR A 141 -40.11 3.92 6.07
CA THR A 141 -41.33 4.74 6.04
C THR A 141 -42.01 4.74 4.68
N HIS A 142 -41.23 4.75 3.60
CA HIS A 142 -41.72 4.84 2.23
C HIS A 142 -40.95 3.90 1.32
N ASN A 143 -41.66 3.34 0.33
CA ASN A 143 -41.07 2.54 -0.74
C ASN A 143 -41.60 3.08 -2.07
N LEU A 144 -40.77 3.87 -2.74
CA LEU A 144 -41.11 4.55 -3.98
C LEU A 144 -40.66 3.68 -5.17
N LYS A 145 -41.61 3.35 -6.03
CA LYS A 145 -41.40 2.51 -7.21
C LYS A 145 -41.80 3.27 -8.49
N GLY A 146 -41.04 3.10 -9.56
CA GLY A 146 -41.34 3.75 -10.85
C GLY A 146 -40.10 4.14 -11.64
N SER A 147 -38.91 3.99 -11.10
CA SER A 147 -37.66 4.13 -11.84
C SER A 147 -37.28 2.81 -12.50
N SER A 148 -36.67 2.87 -13.68
CA SER A 148 -36.17 1.70 -14.40
C SER A 148 -34.64 1.63 -14.25
N GLY A 149 -34.11 0.49 -13.75
CA GLY A 149 -32.69 0.28 -13.56
C GLY A 149 -32.13 0.97 -12.29
N VAL A 150 -30.80 1.15 -12.24
CA VAL A 150 -30.08 1.65 -11.09
C VAL A 150 -30.45 3.11 -10.78
N VAL A 151 -30.81 3.41 -9.52
CA VAL A 151 -31.00 4.76 -9.02
C VAL A 151 -29.66 5.27 -8.48
N HIS A 152 -28.97 6.05 -9.31
CA HIS A 152 -27.62 6.53 -8.98
C HIS A 152 -27.60 7.91 -8.31
N LEU A 153 -28.73 8.63 -8.30
CA LEU A 153 -28.81 9.95 -7.69
C LEU A 153 -30.12 10.07 -6.91
N VAL A 154 -30.00 10.48 -5.64
CA VAL A 154 -31.14 10.76 -4.76
C VAL A 154 -30.80 12.00 -3.93
N GLU A 155 -31.68 13.03 -3.97
CA GLU A 155 -31.49 14.26 -3.22
C GLU A 155 -32.80 14.81 -2.67
N PHE A 156 -32.78 15.33 -1.43
CA PHE A 156 -33.93 16.01 -0.86
C PHE A 156 -34.00 17.47 -1.32
N HIS A 157 -35.22 17.98 -1.40
CA HIS A 157 -35.43 19.41 -1.61
C HIS A 157 -34.87 20.19 -0.40
N PRO A 158 -34.12 21.30 -0.58
CA PRO A 158 -33.53 22.05 0.52
C PRO A 158 -34.58 22.71 1.45
N ASP A 159 -35.76 23.01 0.95
CA ASP A 159 -36.90 23.50 1.74
C ASP A 159 -37.70 22.32 2.30
N ILE A 160 -37.62 22.10 3.60
CA ILE A 160 -38.29 21.01 4.33
C ILE A 160 -39.82 21.09 4.19
N SER A 161 -40.39 22.30 4.08
CA SER A 161 -41.83 22.51 4.02
C SER A 161 -42.48 21.81 2.82
N ARG A 162 -41.72 21.60 1.76
CA ARG A 162 -42.20 20.96 0.52
C ARG A 162 -42.26 19.44 0.58
N LEU A 163 -41.45 18.79 1.45
CA LEU A 163 -41.35 17.33 1.58
C LEU A 163 -41.23 16.62 0.23
N GLN A 164 -40.29 17.06 -0.58
CA GLN A 164 -40.06 16.50 -1.93
C GLN A 164 -38.67 15.84 -2.01
N LEU A 165 -38.63 14.73 -2.72
CA LEU A 165 -37.41 13.99 -3.05
C LEU A 165 -37.19 13.98 -4.55
N PHE A 166 -35.97 14.16 -4.98
CA PHE A 166 -35.55 14.08 -6.37
C PHE A 166 -34.71 12.82 -6.58
N SER A 167 -34.96 12.12 -7.67
CA SER A 167 -34.17 10.93 -8.02
C SER A 167 -33.95 10.84 -9.52
N SER A 168 -32.78 10.34 -9.90
CA SER A 168 -32.47 9.97 -11.26
C SER A 168 -31.99 8.53 -11.35
N SER A 169 -32.34 7.88 -12.44
CA SER A 169 -31.97 6.51 -12.76
C SER A 169 -31.43 6.40 -14.19
N VAL A 170 -31.09 5.20 -14.61
CA VAL A 170 -30.54 4.91 -15.96
C VAL A 170 -31.49 5.35 -17.09
N ASP A 171 -32.78 5.55 -16.82
CA ASP A 171 -33.76 6.05 -17.77
C ASP A 171 -33.64 7.54 -18.10
N CYS A 172 -32.60 8.23 -17.59
CA CYS A 172 -32.28 9.62 -17.86
C CYS A 172 -33.33 10.64 -17.38
N GLY A 173 -34.41 10.20 -16.76
CA GLY A 173 -35.45 11.05 -16.21
C GLY A 173 -35.19 11.46 -14.78
N ILE A 174 -35.49 12.71 -14.42
CA ILE A 174 -35.47 13.16 -13.04
C ILE A 174 -36.90 13.12 -12.50
N ARG A 175 -37.11 12.27 -11.50
CA ARG A 175 -38.43 12.11 -10.85
C ARG A 175 -38.51 12.97 -9.59
N ILE A 176 -39.65 13.64 -9.45
CA ILE A 176 -39.98 14.40 -8.25
C ILE A 176 -41.03 13.62 -7.48
N TRP A 177 -40.74 13.26 -6.26
CA TRP A 177 -41.61 12.49 -5.37
C TRP A 177 -42.16 13.38 -4.25
N ASP A 178 -43.45 13.24 -3.99
CA ASP A 178 -44.09 13.83 -2.81
C ASP A 178 -44.05 12.80 -1.68
N LEU A 179 -43.40 13.17 -0.60
CA LEU A 179 -43.24 12.29 0.56
C LEU A 179 -44.52 12.18 1.42
N ARG A 180 -45.52 13.07 1.21
CA ARG A 180 -46.79 12.97 1.93
C ARG A 180 -47.69 11.90 1.31
N THR A 181 -47.66 11.81 -0.01
CA THR A 181 -48.53 10.91 -0.76
C THR A 181 -47.83 9.67 -1.29
N SER A 182 -46.50 9.60 -1.18
CA SER A 182 -45.64 8.55 -1.75
C SER A 182 -45.79 8.38 -3.28
N LYS A 183 -46.20 9.43 -3.98
CA LYS A 183 -46.43 9.41 -5.43
C LYS A 183 -45.43 10.26 -6.20
N CYS A 184 -45.11 9.85 -7.41
CA CYS A 184 -44.37 10.68 -8.33
C CYS A 184 -45.25 11.86 -8.80
N ILE A 185 -44.80 13.09 -8.56
CA ILE A 185 -45.48 14.32 -8.96
C ILE A 185 -45.33 14.58 -10.45
N CYS A 186 -44.09 14.42 -10.96
CA CYS A 186 -43.75 14.56 -12.37
C CYS A 186 -42.42 13.93 -12.68
N VAL A 187 -42.18 13.67 -13.98
CA VAL A 187 -40.87 13.28 -14.51
C VAL A 187 -40.39 14.43 -15.38
N LEU A 188 -39.17 14.88 -15.12
CA LEU A 188 -38.50 15.93 -15.90
C LEU A 188 -37.63 15.24 -16.95
N GLU A 189 -38.02 15.38 -18.23
CA GLU A 189 -37.34 14.75 -19.35
C GLU A 189 -36.66 15.84 -20.22
N SER A 190 -35.34 15.81 -20.25
CA SER A 190 -34.50 16.70 -21.08
C SER A 190 -33.14 16.09 -21.38
N HIS A 191 -32.70 15.12 -20.58
CA HIS A 191 -31.44 14.46 -20.74
C HIS A 191 -31.55 13.20 -21.59
N TYR A 192 -30.54 12.95 -22.41
CA TYR A 192 -30.42 11.75 -23.28
C TYR A 192 -29.40 10.73 -22.74
N SER A 193 -28.73 11.05 -21.64
CA SER A 193 -27.82 10.16 -20.93
C SER A 193 -27.97 10.34 -19.42
N ALA A 194 -27.24 9.53 -18.63
CA ALA A 194 -27.34 9.56 -17.17
C ALA A 194 -27.12 10.97 -16.61
N VAL A 195 -28.02 11.38 -15.72
CA VAL A 195 -27.91 12.62 -14.95
C VAL A 195 -26.94 12.39 -13.80
N THR A 196 -25.87 13.15 -13.73
CA THR A 196 -24.76 12.93 -12.81
C THR A 196 -24.84 13.77 -11.54
N ALA A 197 -25.36 14.99 -11.62
CA ALA A 197 -25.51 15.85 -10.45
C ALA A 197 -26.70 16.78 -10.55
N LEU A 198 -27.20 17.21 -9.38
CA LEU A 198 -28.27 18.18 -9.20
C LEU A 198 -27.76 19.33 -8.33
N ALA A 199 -28.14 20.57 -8.63
CA ALA A 199 -27.85 21.72 -7.79
C ALA A 199 -29.10 22.59 -7.65
N PHE A 200 -29.52 22.86 -6.40
CA PHE A 200 -30.68 23.68 -6.11
C PHE A 200 -30.30 25.11 -5.86
N SER A 201 -31.07 26.06 -6.39
CA SER A 201 -30.93 27.45 -6.02
C SER A 201 -31.25 27.69 -4.55
N PRO A 202 -30.68 28.74 -3.89
CA PRO A 202 -30.98 29.03 -2.48
C PRO A 202 -32.45 29.28 -2.19
N ASP A 203 -33.22 29.75 -3.17
CA ASP A 203 -34.68 29.96 -3.05
C ASP A 203 -35.49 28.67 -3.26
N GLY A 204 -34.84 27.56 -3.61
CA GLY A 204 -35.49 26.28 -3.90
C GLY A 204 -36.46 26.29 -5.09
N GLN A 205 -36.38 27.29 -6.00
CA GLN A 205 -37.30 27.38 -7.14
C GLN A 205 -36.67 26.97 -8.45
N THR A 206 -35.36 27.04 -8.55
CA THR A 206 -34.61 26.67 -9.76
C THR A 206 -33.75 25.46 -9.44
N LEU A 207 -33.75 24.49 -10.34
CA LEU A 207 -32.88 23.29 -10.30
C LEU A 207 -31.97 23.34 -11.52
N ILE A 208 -30.69 23.02 -11.32
CA ILE A 208 -29.75 22.78 -12.41
C ILE A 208 -29.38 21.30 -12.37
N SER A 209 -29.55 20.59 -13.48
CA SER A 209 -29.13 19.20 -13.65
C SER A 209 -28.03 19.11 -14.69
N SER A 210 -27.07 18.25 -14.46
CA SER A 210 -25.99 17.94 -15.41
C SER A 210 -26.00 16.48 -15.79
N GLY A 211 -25.52 16.17 -16.98
CA GLY A 211 -25.46 14.80 -17.48
C GLY A 211 -24.27 14.52 -18.38
N ARG A 212 -24.07 13.25 -18.69
CA ARG A 212 -23.06 12.77 -19.64
C ARG A 212 -23.39 13.06 -21.10
N ASP A 213 -24.59 13.57 -21.37
CA ASP A 213 -25.06 14.04 -22.69
C ASP A 213 -24.47 15.40 -23.11
N LYS A 214 -23.51 15.93 -22.32
CA LYS A 214 -22.78 17.19 -22.57
C LYS A 214 -23.64 18.44 -22.46
N ILE A 215 -24.76 18.37 -21.75
CA ILE A 215 -25.66 19.50 -21.48
C ILE A 215 -25.93 19.68 -19.99
N CYS A 216 -26.21 20.91 -19.60
CA CYS A 216 -26.81 21.23 -18.31
C CYS A 216 -28.19 21.84 -18.55
N SER A 217 -29.21 21.36 -17.84
CA SER A 217 -30.61 21.85 -17.97
C SER A 217 -30.97 22.67 -16.73
N VAL A 218 -31.46 23.88 -16.95
CA VAL A 218 -31.97 24.79 -15.92
C VAL A 218 -33.49 24.66 -15.88
N TRP A 219 -34.02 24.26 -14.73
CA TRP A 219 -35.47 23.98 -14.57
C TRP A 219 -36.14 25.01 -13.68
N ASP A 220 -37.37 25.37 -14.01
CA ASP A 220 -38.30 26.08 -13.13
C ASP A 220 -39.19 25.04 -12.44
N LEU A 221 -38.96 24.84 -11.14
CA LEU A 221 -39.67 23.82 -10.36
C LEU A 221 -41.15 24.19 -10.12
N LYS A 222 -41.53 25.48 -10.21
CA LYS A 222 -42.93 25.88 -10.12
C LYS A 222 -43.70 25.48 -11.39
N LYS A 223 -43.09 25.73 -12.56
CA LYS A 223 -43.68 25.41 -13.85
C LYS A 223 -43.42 23.97 -14.24
N LYS A 224 -42.50 23.25 -13.59
CA LYS A 224 -42.05 21.90 -13.91
C LYS A 224 -41.60 21.77 -15.37
N ALA A 225 -40.93 22.79 -15.89
CA ALA A 225 -40.46 22.90 -17.24
C ALA A 225 -39.03 23.37 -17.35
N VAL A 226 -38.36 23.02 -18.46
CA VAL A 226 -37.02 23.51 -18.76
C VAL A 226 -37.11 25.02 -19.03
N LYS A 227 -36.38 25.80 -18.26
CA LYS A 227 -36.19 27.22 -18.46
C LYS A 227 -35.16 27.49 -19.56
N ARG A 228 -34.06 26.71 -19.53
CA ARG A 228 -32.96 26.83 -20.49
C ARG A 228 -32.09 25.58 -20.51
N THR A 229 -31.54 25.25 -21.67
CA THR A 229 -30.46 24.23 -21.81
C THR A 229 -29.14 24.93 -22.12
N VAL A 230 -28.11 24.52 -21.43
CA VAL A 230 -26.74 25.08 -21.56
C VAL A 230 -25.85 23.98 -22.15
N PRO A 231 -25.33 24.15 -23.39
CA PRO A 231 -24.41 23.20 -23.99
C PRO A 231 -23.01 23.38 -23.38
N VAL A 232 -22.47 22.33 -22.75
CA VAL A 232 -21.15 22.35 -22.09
C VAL A 232 -20.06 21.75 -22.98
N TYR A 233 -20.42 20.96 -23.99
CA TYR A 233 -19.50 20.30 -24.94
C TYR A 233 -18.53 19.30 -24.33
N GLU A 234 -18.79 18.83 -23.11
CA GLU A 234 -18.08 17.75 -22.44
C GLU A 234 -19.03 16.98 -21.52
N ALA A 235 -18.72 15.72 -21.22
CA ALA A 235 -19.46 14.97 -20.22
C ALA A 235 -19.23 15.60 -18.85
N VAL A 236 -20.31 15.98 -18.16
CA VAL A 236 -20.28 16.66 -16.87
C VAL A 236 -20.56 15.63 -15.77
N GLU A 237 -19.68 15.54 -14.78
CA GLU A 237 -19.84 14.62 -13.65
C GLU A 237 -20.26 15.36 -12.36
N GLY A 238 -20.04 16.66 -12.28
CA GLY A 238 -20.42 17.46 -11.12
C GLY A 238 -20.85 18.87 -11.47
N VAL A 239 -21.86 19.39 -10.75
CA VAL A 239 -22.32 20.77 -10.85
C VAL A 239 -22.52 21.37 -9.46
N VAL A 240 -22.06 22.60 -9.26
CA VAL A 240 -22.21 23.36 -8.02
C VAL A 240 -22.60 24.78 -8.32
N LEU A 241 -23.57 25.34 -7.57
CA LEU A 241 -23.95 26.73 -7.65
C LEU A 241 -22.97 27.60 -6.88
N LEU A 242 -22.60 28.73 -7.46
CA LEU A 242 -21.79 29.74 -6.76
C LEU A 242 -22.68 30.50 -5.77
N PRO A 243 -22.25 30.64 -4.50
CA PRO A 243 -22.98 31.44 -3.51
C PRO A 243 -23.00 32.91 -3.95
N GLY A 244 -24.18 33.56 -3.93
CA GLY A 244 -24.32 34.96 -4.29
C GLY A 244 -23.75 35.95 -3.29
N THR A 245 -23.15 35.48 -2.20
CA THR A 245 -22.62 36.30 -1.10
C THR A 245 -21.17 36.71 -1.27
N SER A 246 -20.44 36.08 -2.20
CA SER A 246 -19.01 36.31 -2.42
C SER A 246 -18.76 37.12 -3.73
N ASP A 247 -17.70 37.91 -3.72
CA ASP A 247 -17.30 38.67 -4.92
C ASP A 247 -16.50 37.78 -5.88
N TYR A 248 -17.09 37.49 -7.03
CA TYR A 248 -16.49 36.74 -8.12
C TYR A 248 -16.15 37.59 -9.36
N SER A 249 -15.99 38.89 -9.19
CA SER A 249 -15.68 39.84 -10.27
C SER A 249 -14.40 39.47 -11.04
N GLN A 250 -13.42 38.85 -10.38
CA GLN A 250 -12.19 38.36 -11.00
C GLN A 250 -12.45 37.23 -12.03
N MET A 251 -13.52 36.50 -11.90
CA MET A 251 -13.95 35.45 -12.86
C MET A 251 -14.89 36.01 -13.94
N GLY A 252 -15.08 37.35 -13.99
CA GLY A 252 -15.99 37.97 -14.95
C GLY A 252 -17.48 37.82 -14.60
N VAL A 253 -17.80 37.32 -13.41
CA VAL A 253 -19.18 37.24 -12.93
C VAL A 253 -19.67 38.63 -12.59
N LYS A 254 -20.59 39.16 -13.39
CA LYS A 254 -21.20 40.47 -13.23
C LYS A 254 -22.70 40.32 -13.08
N GLY A 255 -23.26 40.79 -11.98
CA GLY A 255 -24.70 40.90 -11.77
C GLY A 255 -25.34 39.87 -10.86
N GLU A 256 -26.63 39.99 -10.58
CA GLU A 256 -27.47 39.17 -9.68
C GLU A 256 -27.95 37.84 -10.30
N GLY A 257 -27.26 37.30 -11.31
CA GLY A 257 -27.62 36.07 -11.99
C GLY A 257 -27.16 34.79 -11.24
N LEU A 258 -27.84 33.69 -11.44
CA LEU A 258 -27.39 32.38 -10.97
C LEU A 258 -26.22 31.89 -11.85
N HIS A 259 -25.06 31.71 -11.21
CA HIS A 259 -23.86 31.15 -11.83
C HIS A 259 -23.55 29.79 -11.26
N PHE A 260 -23.03 28.90 -12.08
CA PHE A 260 -22.68 27.54 -11.64
C PHE A 260 -21.35 27.11 -12.24
N VAL A 261 -20.67 26.23 -11.51
CA VAL A 261 -19.40 25.61 -11.89
C VAL A 261 -19.69 24.21 -12.37
N THR A 262 -19.05 23.80 -13.46
CA THR A 262 -19.07 22.42 -13.97
C THR A 262 -17.69 21.80 -13.89
N ALA A 263 -17.69 20.51 -13.55
CA ALA A 263 -16.52 19.63 -13.57
C ALA A 263 -16.84 18.43 -14.48
N GLY A 264 -15.93 18.10 -15.38
CA GLY A 264 -16.18 17.05 -16.36
C GLY A 264 -14.95 16.38 -16.92
N SER A 265 -15.12 15.68 -18.03
CA SER A 265 -14.15 14.77 -18.65
C SER A 265 -12.85 15.43 -19.14
N LYS A 266 -12.81 16.75 -19.31
CA LYS A 266 -11.61 17.47 -19.74
C LYS A 266 -10.71 17.94 -18.58
N GLY A 267 -11.10 17.65 -17.33
CA GLY A 267 -10.31 18.01 -16.16
C GLY A 267 -10.20 19.51 -15.87
N VAL A 268 -11.08 20.33 -16.44
CA VAL A 268 -11.07 21.79 -16.35
C VAL A 268 -12.36 22.28 -15.73
N LEU A 269 -12.25 23.18 -14.74
CA LEU A 269 -13.39 23.83 -14.13
C LEU A 269 -13.84 25.01 -15.01
N ARG A 270 -15.16 25.09 -15.26
CA ARG A 270 -15.78 26.17 -16.02
C ARG A 270 -16.95 26.77 -15.28
N VAL A 271 -17.02 28.09 -15.34
CA VAL A 271 -18.11 28.88 -14.75
C VAL A 271 -19.08 29.32 -15.85
N TRP A 272 -20.35 29.06 -15.62
CA TRP A 272 -21.44 29.33 -16.56
C TRP A 272 -22.46 30.30 -15.96
N ASP A 273 -22.99 31.17 -16.80
CA ASP A 273 -24.15 31.99 -16.46
C ASP A 273 -25.45 31.24 -16.92
N SER A 274 -26.33 30.97 -15.99
CA SER A 274 -27.61 30.31 -16.24
C SER A 274 -28.56 31.15 -17.10
N SER A 275 -28.41 32.46 -17.09
CA SER A 275 -29.28 33.39 -17.82
C SER A 275 -28.91 33.51 -19.29
N SER A 276 -27.63 33.63 -19.62
CA SER A 276 -27.14 33.80 -20.99
C SER A 276 -26.73 32.46 -21.66
N ALA A 277 -26.57 31.39 -20.87
CA ALA A 277 -26.02 30.11 -21.31
C ALA A 277 -24.59 30.20 -21.88
N ARG A 278 -23.81 31.16 -21.43
CA ARG A 278 -22.43 31.38 -21.86
C ARG A 278 -21.43 30.99 -20.78
N CYS A 279 -20.30 30.44 -21.21
CA CYS A 279 -19.17 30.24 -20.34
C CYS A 279 -18.52 31.59 -20.02
N VAL A 280 -18.49 31.97 -18.75
CA VAL A 280 -17.94 33.23 -18.25
C VAL A 280 -16.47 33.07 -17.95
N PHE A 281 -16.07 31.91 -17.39
CA PHE A 281 -14.68 31.67 -17.01
C PHE A 281 -14.32 30.21 -17.30
N THR A 282 -13.08 30.00 -17.77
CA THR A 282 -12.48 28.68 -17.93
C THR A 282 -11.15 28.68 -17.22
N GLN A 283 -10.93 27.71 -16.35
CA GLN A 283 -9.67 27.54 -15.62
C GLN A 283 -8.52 27.28 -16.61
N VAL A 284 -7.40 27.98 -16.42
CA VAL A 284 -6.16 27.75 -17.16
C VAL A 284 -5.23 26.92 -16.29
N LEU A 285 -4.87 25.73 -16.76
CA LEU A 285 -3.89 24.86 -16.10
C LEU A 285 -2.48 25.22 -16.60
N PRO A 286 -1.57 25.74 -15.76
CA PRO A 286 -0.30 26.32 -16.22
C PRO A 286 0.71 25.32 -16.78
N ASP A 287 0.60 24.02 -16.50
CA ASP A 287 1.59 22.99 -16.84
C ASP A 287 1.00 21.77 -17.56
N ALA A 288 -0.04 21.97 -18.39
CA ALA A 288 -0.64 20.85 -19.10
C ALA A 288 0.01 20.62 -20.49
N PRO A 289 0.94 19.66 -20.66
CA PRO A 289 1.30 19.20 -21.99
C PRO A 289 0.03 18.70 -22.69
N ALA A 290 -0.10 19.01 -23.99
CA ALA A 290 -1.18 18.46 -24.80
C ALA A 290 -1.02 16.92 -24.88
N LEU A 291 -1.69 16.20 -24.00
CA LEU A 291 -1.78 14.76 -24.06
C LEU A 291 -2.56 14.41 -25.34
N LYS A 292 -1.97 13.65 -26.22
CA LYS A 292 -2.69 12.99 -27.32
C LYS A 292 -3.43 11.81 -26.70
N ILE A 293 -4.71 12.02 -26.37
CA ILE A 293 -5.61 10.98 -25.87
C ILE A 293 -6.18 10.29 -27.10
N GLU A 294 -6.05 8.97 -27.19
CA GLU A 294 -6.73 8.17 -28.18
C GLU A 294 -8.25 8.23 -27.95
N GLU A 295 -9.04 8.18 -29.04
CA GLU A 295 -10.51 8.22 -28.92
C GLU A 295 -10.98 6.99 -28.16
N GLY A 296 -11.39 7.18 -26.90
CA GLY A 296 -11.94 6.11 -26.04
C GLY A 296 -11.35 6.07 -24.63
N ASP A 297 -10.19 6.64 -24.39
CA ASP A 297 -9.57 6.67 -23.07
C ASP A 297 -10.03 7.87 -22.24
N LEU A 298 -10.29 7.61 -20.93
CA LEU A 298 -10.60 8.66 -19.97
C LEU A 298 -9.34 9.49 -19.70
N ASP A 299 -9.45 10.81 -19.83
CA ASP A 299 -8.36 11.69 -19.39
C ASP A 299 -8.11 11.45 -17.90
N PRO A 300 -6.87 11.12 -17.48
CA PRO A 300 -6.52 10.95 -16.06
C PRO A 300 -6.88 12.15 -15.20
N ARG A 301 -6.99 13.32 -15.79
CA ARG A 301 -7.40 14.57 -15.13
C ARG A 301 -8.92 14.75 -15.03
N SER A 302 -9.72 13.89 -15.67
CA SER A 302 -11.16 14.03 -15.64
C SER A 302 -11.68 14.13 -14.21
N LEU A 303 -12.61 15.06 -13.98
CA LEU A 303 -13.17 15.34 -12.66
C LEU A 303 -14.45 14.53 -12.49
N MET A 304 -14.51 13.70 -11.44
CA MET A 304 -15.64 12.79 -11.17
C MET A 304 -16.63 13.36 -10.16
N HIS A 305 -16.17 14.16 -9.20
CA HIS A 305 -17.03 14.79 -8.20
C HIS A 305 -16.63 16.24 -8.00
N LEU A 306 -17.62 17.05 -7.68
CA LEU A 306 -17.47 18.47 -7.35
C LEU A 306 -18.22 18.75 -6.04
N LEU A 307 -17.51 19.18 -5.02
CA LEU A 307 -18.02 19.35 -3.68
C LEU A 307 -17.83 20.81 -3.23
N PRO A 308 -18.91 21.52 -2.86
CA PRO A 308 -18.81 22.90 -2.39
C PRO A 308 -18.32 22.97 -0.94
N MET A 309 -17.50 23.98 -0.64
CA MET A 309 -17.10 24.39 0.69
C MET A 309 -17.43 25.88 0.89
N PRO A 310 -18.70 26.20 1.16
CA PRO A 310 -19.17 27.59 1.13
C PRO A 310 -18.63 28.44 2.30
N ARG A 311 -18.34 27.82 3.48
CA ARG A 311 -17.84 28.56 4.66
C ARG A 311 -16.44 29.09 4.46
N SER A 312 -15.57 28.28 3.85
CA SER A 312 -14.16 28.63 3.57
C SER A 312 -13.94 29.25 2.20
N ASN A 313 -15.00 29.41 1.40
CA ASN A 313 -14.96 29.86 0.00
C ASN A 313 -13.97 29.04 -0.84
N ARG A 314 -14.05 27.71 -0.69
CA ARG A 314 -13.23 26.72 -1.39
C ARG A 314 -14.12 25.78 -2.19
N LEU A 315 -13.49 25.04 -3.09
CA LEU A 315 -14.12 24.03 -3.92
C LEU A 315 -13.25 22.77 -3.94
N ALA A 316 -13.80 21.64 -3.58
CA ALA A 316 -13.08 20.38 -3.68
C ALA A 316 -13.53 19.59 -4.92
N THR A 317 -12.58 18.99 -5.61
CA THR A 317 -12.82 18.11 -6.75
C THR A 317 -12.14 16.78 -6.55
N VAL A 318 -12.73 15.72 -7.10
CA VAL A 318 -12.16 14.38 -7.14
C VAL A 318 -11.85 14.02 -8.58
N THR A 319 -10.62 13.62 -8.86
CA THR A 319 -10.20 13.19 -10.21
C THR A 319 -10.46 11.70 -10.43
N ALA A 320 -10.45 11.25 -11.70
CA ALA A 320 -10.60 9.85 -12.07
C ALA A 320 -9.50 8.94 -11.47
N GLU A 321 -8.31 9.49 -11.21
CA GLU A 321 -7.22 8.79 -10.54
C GLU A 321 -7.27 8.88 -9.01
N HIS A 322 -8.45 9.15 -8.46
CA HIS A 322 -8.70 9.18 -7.01
C HIS A 322 -7.95 10.27 -6.23
N ASN A 323 -7.49 11.33 -6.90
CA ASN A 323 -6.91 12.49 -6.24
C ASN A 323 -8.00 13.47 -5.83
N ILE A 324 -7.86 14.09 -4.65
CA ILE A 324 -8.74 15.14 -4.17
C ILE A 324 -7.98 16.46 -4.22
N LEU A 325 -8.48 17.43 -4.98
CA LEU A 325 -7.90 18.74 -5.14
C LEU A 325 -8.80 19.79 -4.49
N ILE A 326 -8.24 20.63 -3.64
CA ILE A 326 -8.95 21.75 -3.02
C ILE A 326 -8.49 23.05 -3.67
N TYR A 327 -9.44 23.74 -4.27
CA TYR A 327 -9.24 25.02 -4.94
C TYR A 327 -9.69 26.18 -4.07
N GLN A 328 -8.90 27.25 -4.07
CA GLN A 328 -9.29 28.53 -3.46
C GLN A 328 -10.11 29.34 -4.47
N MET A 329 -11.29 29.78 -4.07
CA MET A 329 -12.09 30.71 -4.86
C MET A 329 -11.69 32.17 -4.51
N PRO A 330 -11.76 33.13 -5.44
CA PRO A 330 -12.19 33.05 -6.83
C PRO A 330 -11.09 32.66 -7.82
N ALA A 331 -9.84 32.58 -7.41
CA ALA A 331 -8.71 32.41 -8.33
C ALA A 331 -8.63 30.99 -8.97
N LEU A 332 -9.38 30.00 -8.46
CA LEU A 332 -9.30 28.57 -8.83
C LEU A 332 -7.86 28.02 -8.83
N THR A 333 -7.06 28.48 -7.88
CA THR A 333 -5.72 27.95 -7.63
C THR A 333 -5.79 26.75 -6.69
N VAL A 334 -5.00 25.72 -6.96
CA VAL A 334 -4.89 24.55 -6.09
C VAL A 334 -4.22 24.96 -4.78
N GLN A 335 -4.92 24.84 -3.67
CA GLN A 335 -4.40 25.14 -2.33
C GLN A 335 -3.83 23.88 -1.67
N GLN A 336 -4.56 22.77 -1.80
CA GLN A 336 -4.19 21.49 -1.21
C GLN A 336 -4.48 20.36 -2.19
N GLN A 337 -3.68 19.33 -2.13
CA GLN A 337 -3.80 18.16 -2.95
C GLN A 337 -3.61 16.90 -2.10
N PHE A 338 -4.61 16.02 -2.10
CA PHE A 338 -4.55 14.71 -1.49
C PHE A 338 -4.47 13.69 -2.60
N VAL A 339 -3.42 12.89 -2.60
CA VAL A 339 -3.15 11.92 -3.66
C VAL A 339 -3.58 10.54 -3.19
N GLY A 340 -4.69 10.08 -3.74
CA GLY A 340 -5.12 8.71 -3.65
C GLY A 340 -4.51 7.87 -4.77
N TYR A 341 -4.45 6.58 -4.58
CA TYR A 341 -4.10 5.62 -5.63
C TYR A 341 -4.64 4.24 -5.22
N ASN A 342 -4.96 3.45 -6.21
CA ASN A 342 -5.44 2.07 -5.99
C ASN A 342 -4.64 1.06 -6.83
N ASP A 343 -3.51 1.51 -7.38
CA ASP A 343 -2.70 0.75 -8.31
C ASP A 343 -1.54 0.06 -7.59
N ASP A 344 -1.01 -0.98 -8.22
CA ASP A 344 0.21 -1.64 -7.78
C ASP A 344 1.37 -0.65 -7.69
N VAL A 345 2.13 -0.71 -6.61
CA VAL A 345 3.36 0.06 -6.45
C VAL A 345 4.51 -0.72 -7.08
N LEU A 346 4.96 -0.28 -8.25
CA LEU A 346 5.96 -1.00 -9.06
C LEU A 346 7.40 -0.67 -8.68
N ASP A 347 7.70 0.59 -8.39
CA ASP A 347 9.01 0.97 -7.86
C ASP A 347 8.92 2.16 -6.90
N VAL A 348 9.84 2.21 -5.92
CA VAL A 348 9.97 3.29 -4.95
C VAL A 348 11.43 3.61 -4.75
N LYS A 349 11.79 4.90 -4.75
CA LYS A 349 13.16 5.35 -4.48
C LYS A 349 13.19 6.56 -3.56
N PHE A 350 14.19 6.63 -2.69
CA PHE A 350 14.49 7.85 -1.94
C PHE A 350 15.05 8.92 -2.87
N LEU A 351 14.62 10.16 -2.69
CA LEU A 351 15.07 11.32 -3.44
C LEU A 351 15.87 12.27 -2.54
N GLY A 352 17.01 12.72 -3.04
CA GLY A 352 17.89 13.64 -2.32
C GLY A 352 18.89 12.94 -1.41
N LYS A 353 19.74 13.74 -0.75
CA LYS A 353 20.81 13.25 0.15
C LYS A 353 20.32 12.97 1.57
N ASP A 354 19.21 13.58 1.94
CA ASP A 354 18.68 13.53 3.30
C ASP A 354 17.59 12.48 3.49
N ASP A 355 17.25 11.73 2.42
CA ASP A 355 16.20 10.69 2.40
C ASP A 355 14.83 11.22 2.92
N LYS A 356 14.52 12.51 2.63
CA LYS A 356 13.28 13.16 3.10
C LYS A 356 12.10 12.96 2.17
N HIS A 357 12.36 12.69 0.91
CA HIS A 357 11.34 12.49 -0.12
C HIS A 357 11.46 11.09 -0.70
N ILE A 358 10.34 10.53 -1.09
CA ILE A 358 10.27 9.28 -1.85
C ILE A 358 9.51 9.53 -3.16
N VAL A 359 10.00 8.92 -4.21
CA VAL A 359 9.32 8.87 -5.51
C VAL A 359 8.70 7.51 -5.67
N VAL A 360 7.44 7.49 -6.04
CA VAL A 360 6.63 6.29 -6.18
C VAL A 360 6.13 6.19 -7.61
N ALA A 361 6.39 5.07 -8.24
CA ALA A 361 5.84 4.68 -9.52
C ALA A 361 4.74 3.65 -9.30
N THR A 362 3.59 3.88 -9.90
CA THR A 362 2.43 2.98 -9.90
C THR A 362 2.05 2.62 -11.34
N ASN A 363 1.03 1.79 -11.53
CA ASN A 363 0.49 1.51 -12.87
C ASN A 363 -0.16 2.73 -13.57
N SER A 364 -0.25 3.87 -12.89
CA SER A 364 -0.76 5.10 -13.51
C SER A 364 0.31 5.84 -14.30
N SER A 365 -0.11 6.68 -15.25
CA SER A 365 0.79 7.54 -16.04
C SER A 365 1.45 8.67 -15.23
N GLN A 366 1.27 8.70 -13.92
CA GLN A 366 1.72 9.74 -13.02
C GLN A 366 2.73 9.21 -12.01
N LEU A 367 3.76 10.01 -11.76
CA LEU A 367 4.65 9.80 -10.63
C LEU A 367 4.20 10.61 -9.43
N LYS A 368 4.38 10.02 -8.26
CA LYS A 368 4.01 10.62 -7.00
C LYS A 368 5.25 10.84 -6.16
N VAL A 369 5.49 12.09 -5.76
CA VAL A 369 6.62 12.46 -4.89
C VAL A 369 6.06 12.80 -3.52
N PHE A 370 6.32 11.96 -2.52
CA PHE A 370 5.88 12.16 -1.15
C PHE A 370 7.00 12.76 -0.32
N GLU A 371 6.67 13.77 0.48
CA GLU A 371 7.51 14.27 1.55
C GLU A 371 7.20 13.50 2.84
N LEU A 372 8.19 12.81 3.40
CA LEU A 372 7.99 11.91 4.55
C LEU A 372 7.62 12.60 5.86
N ALA A 373 7.91 13.90 5.99
CA ALA A 373 7.60 14.66 7.21
C ALA A 373 6.14 15.13 7.26
N THR A 374 5.61 15.59 6.12
CA THR A 374 4.30 16.22 6.01
C THR A 374 3.25 15.32 5.34
N ASN A 375 3.68 14.20 4.74
CA ASN A 375 2.89 13.37 3.83
C ASN A 375 2.29 14.17 2.66
N SER A 376 2.82 15.36 2.38
CA SER A 376 2.44 16.10 1.17
C SER A 376 2.90 15.34 -0.06
N CYS A 377 2.11 15.37 -1.11
CA CYS A 377 2.42 14.69 -2.36
C CYS A 377 2.37 15.66 -3.52
N GLN A 378 3.38 15.59 -4.39
CA GLN A 378 3.38 16.26 -5.68
C GLN A 378 3.19 15.23 -6.78
N ILE A 379 2.25 15.46 -7.70
CA ILE A 379 2.05 14.63 -8.89
C ILE A 379 2.88 15.20 -10.03
N LEU A 380 3.61 14.33 -10.71
CA LEU A 380 4.39 14.66 -11.90
C LEU A 380 3.70 14.08 -13.14
N TYR A 381 3.31 14.98 -14.05
CA TYR A 381 2.66 14.62 -15.31
C TYR A 381 3.66 14.58 -16.46
N GLY A 382 3.42 13.74 -17.46
CA GLY A 382 4.21 13.81 -18.68
C GLY A 382 4.52 12.50 -19.37
N HIS A 383 4.18 11.36 -18.79
CA HIS A 383 4.21 10.06 -19.49
C HIS A 383 2.87 9.77 -20.11
N THR A 384 2.88 9.11 -21.27
CA THR A 384 1.66 8.71 -21.99
C THR A 384 1.10 7.38 -21.49
N ASP A 385 1.98 6.57 -20.88
CA ASP A 385 1.64 5.32 -20.19
C ASP A 385 2.35 5.27 -18.83
N SER A 386 1.91 4.35 -17.98
CA SER A 386 2.33 4.23 -16.60
C SER A 386 3.85 4.12 -16.43
N GLU A 387 4.44 4.90 -15.56
CA GLU A 387 5.73 4.81 -14.88
C GLU A 387 6.87 5.72 -15.26
N CYS A 388 7.46 6.37 -14.26
CA CYS A 388 8.65 7.20 -14.39
C CYS A 388 9.38 7.63 -13.11
N THR A 389 10.51 7.98 -13.25
CA THR A 389 11.74 8.61 -12.71
C THR A 389 12.86 7.76 -13.22
N ALA A 390 14.11 7.99 -13.30
CA ALA A 390 15.11 7.01 -13.69
C ALA A 390 14.71 5.54 -13.33
N LEU A 391 13.46 5.17 -13.65
CA LEU A 391 12.67 3.97 -13.40
C LEU A 391 12.17 3.42 -14.72
N PRO A 392 11.92 2.13 -14.82
CA PRO A 392 11.44 1.49 -16.04
C PRO A 392 10.10 2.09 -16.49
N THR A 393 9.91 2.33 -17.78
CA THR A 393 8.71 2.93 -18.37
C THR A 393 8.10 2.06 -19.45
N LEU A 394 6.79 1.99 -19.47
CA LEU A 394 6.05 1.30 -20.54
C LEU A 394 5.94 2.15 -21.82
N ASP A 395 6.15 3.48 -21.74
CA ASP A 395 6.06 4.41 -22.86
C ASP A 395 7.31 4.45 -23.76
N ASN A 396 8.22 3.49 -23.62
CA ASN A 396 9.47 3.37 -24.40
C ASN A 396 10.40 4.59 -24.29
N SER A 397 10.08 5.57 -23.42
CA SER A 397 10.83 6.80 -23.20
C SER A 397 11.53 6.81 -21.85
N LEU A 398 12.56 7.63 -21.75
CA LEU A 398 13.27 7.95 -20.53
C LEU A 398 13.07 9.41 -20.18
N ARG A 399 12.84 9.72 -18.93
CA ARG A 399 12.76 11.11 -18.47
C ARG A 399 13.65 11.33 -17.27
N LEU A 400 14.31 12.47 -17.26
CA LEU A 400 15.13 12.93 -16.15
C LEU A 400 14.43 14.08 -15.44
N TRP A 401 14.23 13.90 -14.14
CA TRP A 401 13.56 14.85 -13.30
C TRP A 401 14.55 15.52 -12.34
N LYS A 402 14.43 16.82 -12.17
CA LYS A 402 15.25 17.62 -11.24
C LYS A 402 14.37 18.29 -10.22
N MET A 403 14.72 18.15 -8.93
CA MET A 403 14.05 18.85 -7.85
C MET A 403 14.73 20.20 -7.63
N ASP A 404 13.95 21.27 -7.60
CA ASP A 404 14.40 22.58 -7.18
C ASP A 404 14.51 22.61 -5.65
N LEU A 405 15.73 22.81 -5.15
CA LEU A 405 16.02 22.84 -3.72
C LEU A 405 15.37 24.03 -2.97
N LYS A 406 14.94 25.07 -3.67
CA LYS A 406 14.32 26.26 -3.07
C LYS A 406 12.81 26.12 -2.93
N SER A 407 12.16 25.64 -3.99
CA SER A 407 10.69 25.53 -4.05
C SER A 407 10.19 24.13 -3.70
N GLY A 408 11.06 23.11 -3.68
CA GLY A 408 10.67 21.70 -3.51
C GLY A 408 9.97 21.09 -4.72
N HIS A 409 9.72 21.85 -5.78
CA HIS A 409 9.05 21.33 -6.98
C HIS A 409 9.97 20.50 -7.85
N VAL A 410 9.43 19.42 -8.38
CA VAL A 410 10.13 18.50 -9.29
C VAL A 410 9.64 18.73 -10.72
N ARG A 411 10.56 18.88 -11.68
CA ARG A 411 10.22 19.08 -13.10
C ARG A 411 11.10 18.24 -14.02
N CYS A 412 10.57 17.88 -15.20
CA CYS A 412 11.32 17.18 -16.23
C CYS A 412 12.32 18.09 -16.89
N VAL A 413 13.59 17.70 -16.93
CA VAL A 413 14.70 18.49 -17.53
C VAL A 413 15.28 17.85 -18.80
N ALA A 414 15.13 16.55 -18.98
CA ALA A 414 15.59 15.88 -20.18
C ALA A 414 14.73 14.65 -20.52
N GLN A 415 14.61 14.35 -21.81
CA GLN A 415 13.83 13.23 -22.33
C GLN A 415 14.65 12.45 -23.36
N GLY A 416 14.62 11.11 -23.30
CA GLY A 416 15.25 10.21 -24.26
C GLY A 416 14.20 9.29 -24.90
N SER A 417 14.19 9.20 -26.21
CA SER A 417 13.36 8.25 -26.97
C SER A 417 14.25 7.38 -27.84
N GLY A 418 13.90 6.11 -28.04
CA GLY A 418 14.70 5.23 -28.89
C GLY A 418 14.61 3.75 -28.57
N HIS A 419 13.98 3.34 -27.49
CA HIS A 419 13.58 1.95 -27.28
C HIS A 419 12.31 1.64 -28.07
N SER A 420 12.17 0.42 -28.56
CA SER A 420 11.00 -0.04 -29.31
C SER A 420 9.94 -0.71 -28.41
N ASN A 421 10.28 -0.98 -27.16
CA ASN A 421 9.39 -1.57 -26.16
C ASN A 421 9.70 -1.02 -24.77
N ALA A 422 8.90 -1.37 -23.80
CA ALA A 422 8.99 -0.89 -22.42
C ALA A 422 10.40 -0.99 -21.83
N VAL A 423 10.79 0.04 -21.06
CA VAL A 423 12.09 0.08 -20.38
C VAL A 423 11.97 -0.61 -19.04
N GLY A 424 12.63 -1.77 -18.87
CA GLY A 424 12.54 -2.59 -17.65
C GLY A 424 13.40 -2.11 -16.47
N SER A 425 14.48 -1.36 -16.71
CA SER A 425 15.35 -0.86 -15.64
C SER A 425 16.25 0.27 -16.12
N VAL A 426 16.56 1.19 -15.21
CA VAL A 426 17.50 2.30 -15.47
C VAL A 426 18.51 2.40 -14.32
N ALA A 427 19.78 2.58 -14.68
CA ALA A 427 20.88 2.79 -13.74
C ALA A 427 21.66 4.05 -14.08
N CYS A 428 21.95 4.86 -13.06
CA CYS A 428 22.76 6.08 -13.21
C CYS A 428 24.20 5.84 -12.76
N SER A 429 25.15 6.64 -13.30
CA SER A 429 26.54 6.66 -12.87
C SER A 429 26.67 6.82 -11.35
N ARG A 430 27.54 6.03 -10.71
CA ARG A 430 27.84 6.11 -9.29
C ARG A 430 28.84 7.22 -8.95
N LEU A 431 29.72 7.55 -9.88
CA LEU A 431 30.77 8.58 -9.73
C LEU A 431 30.34 9.97 -10.22
N LYS A 432 29.03 10.20 -10.37
CA LYS A 432 28.45 11.47 -10.88
C LYS A 432 28.94 11.87 -12.27
N LYS A 433 29.27 10.91 -13.15
CA LYS A 433 29.48 11.17 -14.56
C LYS A 433 28.16 11.42 -15.26
N ALA A 434 28.17 12.20 -16.32
CA ALA A 434 26.98 12.60 -17.03
C ALA A 434 26.48 11.52 -18.01
N PHE A 435 26.16 10.31 -17.49
CA PHE A 435 25.53 9.25 -18.30
C PHE A 435 24.58 8.38 -17.47
N LEU A 436 23.66 7.73 -18.15
CA LEU A 436 22.77 6.70 -17.62
C LEU A 436 22.69 5.50 -18.57
N VAL A 437 22.24 4.36 -18.06
CA VAL A 437 22.07 3.13 -18.83
C VAL A 437 20.65 2.61 -18.63
N SER A 438 20.01 2.21 -19.73
CA SER A 438 18.68 1.60 -19.72
C SER A 438 18.71 0.19 -20.29
N GLY A 439 17.87 -0.69 -19.74
CA GLY A 439 17.57 -2.01 -20.28
C GLY A 439 16.08 -2.12 -20.57
N SER A 440 15.71 -2.68 -21.71
CA SER A 440 14.34 -2.74 -22.19
C SER A 440 13.88 -4.14 -22.54
N GLN A 441 12.57 -4.33 -22.63
CA GLN A 441 11.92 -5.54 -23.16
C GLN A 441 12.20 -5.77 -24.64
N ASP A 442 12.76 -4.78 -25.36
CA ASP A 442 13.28 -4.94 -26.73
C ASP A 442 14.61 -5.74 -26.78
N CYS A 443 15.02 -6.35 -25.66
CA CYS A 443 16.25 -7.12 -25.51
C CYS A 443 17.54 -6.29 -25.68
N THR A 444 17.45 -4.96 -25.72
CA THR A 444 18.59 -4.06 -25.88
C THR A 444 18.97 -3.33 -24.60
N ILE A 445 20.25 -2.98 -24.51
CA ILE A 445 20.77 -2.04 -23.51
C ILE A 445 21.27 -0.80 -24.24
N LYS A 446 20.95 0.37 -23.74
CA LYS A 446 21.39 1.65 -24.29
C LYS A 446 22.11 2.48 -23.23
N VAL A 447 23.16 3.16 -23.65
CA VAL A 447 23.90 4.14 -22.84
C VAL A 447 23.57 5.53 -23.38
N TRP A 448 23.14 6.42 -22.49
CA TRP A 448 22.70 7.77 -22.81
C TRP A 448 23.61 8.79 -22.17
N ASP A 449 23.99 9.82 -22.90
CA ASP A 449 24.73 10.94 -22.37
C ASP A 449 23.76 11.99 -21.82
N LEU A 450 24.04 12.47 -20.61
CA LEU A 450 23.28 13.53 -19.97
C LEU A 450 23.84 14.88 -20.40
N PRO A 451 22.98 15.90 -20.60
CA PRO A 451 23.46 17.26 -20.86
C PRO A 451 24.28 17.78 -19.67
N ASP A 452 25.44 18.37 -19.96
CA ASP A 452 26.29 19.02 -18.94
C ASP A 452 26.59 20.46 -19.38
N PRO A 453 26.15 21.51 -18.64
CA PRO A 453 25.39 21.45 -17.40
C PRO A 453 23.92 21.00 -17.60
N LEU A 454 23.35 20.38 -16.55
CA LEU A 454 21.90 20.07 -16.54
C LEU A 454 21.08 21.36 -16.67
N PRO A 455 20.05 21.40 -17.53
CA PRO A 455 19.18 22.57 -17.69
C PRO A 455 18.61 23.06 -16.37
N ASP A 456 18.40 24.37 -16.26
CA ASP A 456 17.71 24.91 -15.10
C ASP A 456 16.20 24.64 -15.13
N VAL A 457 15.59 24.62 -13.97
CA VAL A 457 14.16 24.40 -13.81
C VAL A 457 13.39 25.53 -14.47
N GLY A 458 12.65 25.24 -15.55
CA GLY A 458 11.88 26.24 -16.31
C GLY A 458 12.15 26.28 -17.82
N CYS A 459 13.18 25.54 -18.29
CA CYS A 459 13.43 25.36 -19.73
C CYS A 459 12.65 24.14 -20.26
N GLU A 460 12.41 24.11 -21.57
CA GLU A 460 11.87 22.91 -22.24
C GLU A 460 12.82 21.71 -22.06
N PRO A 461 12.29 20.46 -21.93
CA PRO A 461 13.11 19.27 -21.76
C PRO A 461 14.07 19.06 -22.96
N VAL A 462 15.34 18.84 -22.65
CA VAL A 462 16.37 18.57 -23.69
C VAL A 462 16.27 17.12 -24.14
N LEU A 463 16.30 16.88 -25.45
CA LEU A 463 16.33 15.53 -26.01
C LEU A 463 17.69 14.88 -25.80
N MET A 464 17.72 13.71 -25.14
CA MET A 464 18.91 12.89 -24.96
C MET A 464 19.06 11.93 -26.15
N THR A 465 20.30 11.70 -26.57
CA THR A 465 20.64 10.74 -27.62
C THR A 465 21.35 9.53 -27.01
N ALA A 466 21.02 8.34 -27.50
CA ALA A 466 21.71 7.13 -27.10
C ALA A 466 23.11 7.10 -27.75
N ARG A 467 24.16 7.06 -26.91
CA ARG A 467 25.55 6.95 -27.38
C ARG A 467 25.87 5.55 -27.90
N LEU A 468 25.44 4.52 -27.19
CA LEU A 468 25.66 3.13 -27.52
C LEU A 468 24.38 2.34 -27.39
N THR A 469 24.18 1.39 -28.29
CA THR A 469 23.03 0.47 -28.27
C THR A 469 23.54 -0.93 -28.61
N GLU A 470 23.29 -1.89 -27.70
CA GLU A 470 23.68 -3.27 -27.90
C GLU A 470 22.51 -4.22 -27.65
N LYS A 471 22.39 -5.26 -28.50
CA LYS A 471 21.47 -6.37 -28.24
C LYS A 471 22.06 -7.26 -27.16
N ALA A 472 21.54 -7.13 -25.93
CA ALA A 472 22.13 -7.76 -24.75
C ALA A 472 21.67 -9.21 -24.54
N HIS A 473 20.42 -9.50 -24.75
CA HIS A 473 19.78 -10.76 -24.39
C HIS A 473 18.83 -11.26 -25.47
N ASP A 474 18.41 -12.53 -25.35
CA ASP A 474 17.43 -13.15 -26.23
C ASP A 474 15.98 -12.92 -25.79
N LYS A 475 15.80 -12.43 -24.56
CA LYS A 475 14.50 -12.05 -23.95
C LYS A 475 14.65 -10.74 -23.18
N ASP A 476 13.53 -10.29 -22.64
CA ASP A 476 13.39 -9.05 -21.90
C ASP A 476 14.49 -8.81 -20.87
N VAL A 477 15.03 -7.60 -20.84
CA VAL A 477 15.98 -7.16 -19.83
C VAL A 477 15.23 -6.56 -18.66
N ASN A 478 15.16 -7.29 -17.53
CA ASN A 478 14.41 -6.88 -16.34
C ASN A 478 15.21 -5.95 -15.44
N SER A 479 16.53 -6.08 -15.38
CA SER A 479 17.34 -5.30 -14.46
C SER A 479 18.70 -4.97 -15.03
N VAL A 480 19.15 -3.73 -14.81
CA VAL A 480 20.48 -3.24 -15.19
C VAL A 480 21.10 -2.54 -13.98
N THR A 481 22.39 -2.76 -13.73
CA THR A 481 23.12 -2.10 -12.65
C THR A 481 24.54 -1.76 -13.06
N ILE A 482 25.05 -0.63 -12.57
CA ILE A 482 26.41 -0.15 -12.83
C ILE A 482 27.26 -0.43 -11.60
N SER A 483 28.50 -0.86 -11.82
CA SER A 483 29.46 -1.09 -10.76
C SER A 483 29.83 0.20 -10.01
N PRO A 484 30.26 0.13 -8.74
CA PRO A 484 30.61 1.32 -7.96
C PRO A 484 31.74 2.18 -8.56
N ASN A 485 32.57 1.60 -9.43
CA ASN A 485 33.69 2.27 -10.10
C ASN A 485 33.37 2.75 -11.53
N ASP A 486 32.10 2.64 -11.97
CA ASP A 486 31.63 2.99 -13.33
C ASP A 486 32.40 2.34 -14.48
N LYS A 487 32.97 1.14 -14.26
CA LYS A 487 33.71 0.42 -15.31
C LYS A 487 32.90 -0.74 -15.89
N LEU A 488 32.05 -1.36 -15.07
CA LEU A 488 31.31 -2.57 -15.42
C LEU A 488 29.81 -2.32 -15.36
N LEU A 489 29.10 -3.01 -16.22
CA LEU A 489 27.65 -3.05 -16.26
C LEU A 489 27.19 -4.51 -16.11
N ALA A 490 26.18 -4.76 -15.30
CA ALA A 490 25.54 -6.07 -15.24
C ALA A 490 24.08 -5.95 -15.66
N SER A 491 23.62 -6.95 -16.42
CA SER A 491 22.24 -7.07 -16.88
C SER A 491 21.64 -8.41 -16.50
N GLY A 492 20.36 -8.43 -16.11
CA GLY A 492 19.59 -9.62 -15.80
C GLY A 492 18.36 -9.73 -16.70
N SER A 493 18.08 -10.93 -17.21
CA SER A 493 17.05 -11.15 -18.20
C SER A 493 16.14 -12.33 -17.89
N GLN A 494 15.00 -12.36 -18.53
CA GLN A 494 14.09 -13.50 -18.59
C GLN A 494 14.66 -14.73 -19.28
N ASP A 495 15.80 -14.61 -20.00
CA ASP A 495 16.53 -15.72 -20.61
C ASP A 495 17.28 -16.60 -19.59
N ARG A 496 17.07 -16.39 -18.27
CA ARG A 496 17.69 -17.11 -17.14
C ARG A 496 19.17 -16.80 -16.94
N THR A 497 19.71 -15.81 -17.63
CA THR A 497 21.12 -15.42 -17.51
C THR A 497 21.26 -14.00 -16.95
N ALA A 498 22.39 -13.79 -16.29
CA ALA A 498 22.90 -12.44 -16.09
C ALA A 498 24.20 -12.30 -16.88
N LYS A 499 24.46 -11.13 -17.46
CA LYS A 499 25.64 -10.84 -18.27
C LYS A 499 26.41 -9.66 -17.71
N LEU A 500 27.73 -9.73 -17.84
CA LEU A 500 28.66 -8.68 -17.45
C LEU A 500 29.27 -8.03 -18.69
N TRP A 501 29.24 -6.69 -18.69
CA TRP A 501 29.68 -5.88 -19.82
C TRP A 501 30.75 -4.88 -19.39
N SER A 502 31.68 -4.56 -20.27
CA SER A 502 32.54 -3.39 -20.13
C SER A 502 31.75 -2.14 -20.52
N LEU A 503 31.72 -1.11 -19.66
CA LEU A 503 30.96 0.11 -19.95
C LEU A 503 31.64 1.02 -21.00
N ALA A 504 32.94 0.81 -21.28
CA ALA A 504 33.67 1.64 -22.22
C ALA A 504 33.27 1.37 -23.66
N ASP A 505 33.12 0.11 -24.02
CA ASP A 505 32.91 -0.40 -25.37
C ASP A 505 31.71 -1.36 -25.51
N MET A 506 30.97 -1.55 -24.43
CA MET A 506 29.84 -2.50 -24.36
C MET A 506 30.19 -3.93 -24.76
N SER A 507 31.46 -4.33 -24.63
CA SER A 507 31.91 -5.70 -24.90
C SER A 507 31.44 -6.64 -23.77
N LEU A 508 30.99 -7.84 -24.16
CA LEU A 508 30.58 -8.89 -23.24
C LEU A 508 31.81 -9.50 -22.56
N LEU A 509 31.92 -9.36 -21.24
CA LEU A 509 33.02 -9.92 -20.44
C LEU A 509 32.71 -11.34 -19.96
N GLY A 510 31.46 -11.64 -19.64
CA GLY A 510 31.06 -12.97 -19.16
C GLY A 510 29.58 -13.15 -18.93
N VAL A 511 29.19 -14.42 -18.74
CA VAL A 511 27.79 -14.82 -18.57
C VAL A 511 27.65 -15.67 -17.32
N PHE A 512 26.74 -15.28 -16.43
CA PHE A 512 26.38 -16.04 -15.23
C PHE A 512 25.21 -16.97 -15.55
N ARG A 513 25.45 -18.27 -15.47
CA ARG A 513 24.46 -19.31 -15.74
C ARG A 513 24.24 -20.20 -14.53
N GLY A 514 22.97 -20.53 -14.23
CA GLY A 514 22.64 -21.41 -13.10
C GLY A 514 21.29 -21.15 -12.44
N HIS A 515 20.56 -20.11 -12.87
CA HIS A 515 19.15 -19.96 -12.50
C HIS A 515 18.26 -20.82 -13.40
N SER A 516 17.21 -21.42 -12.80
CA SER A 516 16.27 -22.26 -13.53
C SER A 516 15.15 -21.45 -14.20
N ARG A 517 14.91 -20.23 -13.73
CA ARG A 517 13.92 -19.30 -14.27
C ARG A 517 14.53 -17.91 -14.51
N GLY A 518 13.74 -16.97 -15.04
CA GLY A 518 14.19 -15.63 -15.36
C GLY A 518 14.78 -14.87 -14.16
N VAL A 519 15.78 -14.04 -14.43
CA VAL A 519 16.42 -13.16 -13.45
C VAL A 519 15.62 -11.85 -13.39
N TRP A 520 15.16 -11.47 -12.19
CA TRP A 520 14.41 -10.25 -11.96
C TRP A 520 15.28 -9.07 -11.54
N CYS A 521 16.26 -9.32 -10.70
CA CYS A 521 17.11 -8.24 -10.19
C CYS A 521 18.58 -8.64 -10.16
N VAL A 522 19.44 -7.69 -10.47
CA VAL A 522 20.90 -7.82 -10.42
C VAL A 522 21.47 -6.64 -9.65
N GLN A 523 22.43 -6.89 -8.73
CA GLN A 523 23.01 -5.85 -7.90
C GLN A 523 24.51 -6.11 -7.66
N PHE A 524 25.37 -5.10 -7.84
CA PHE A 524 26.77 -5.17 -7.42
C PHE A 524 26.90 -4.96 -5.93
N SER A 525 27.82 -5.70 -5.31
CA SER A 525 28.25 -5.38 -3.95
C SER A 525 28.92 -4.00 -3.90
N PRO A 526 28.67 -3.19 -2.86
CA PRO A 526 29.30 -1.89 -2.71
C PRO A 526 30.80 -1.97 -2.37
N VAL A 527 31.30 -3.09 -1.87
CA VAL A 527 32.68 -3.27 -1.38
C VAL A 527 33.39 -4.42 -2.09
N ASP A 528 32.77 -5.59 -2.16
CA ASP A 528 33.39 -6.79 -2.69
C ASP A 528 33.19 -6.93 -4.22
N GLN A 529 34.07 -7.64 -4.89
CA GLN A 529 33.96 -7.93 -6.32
C GLN A 529 33.00 -9.11 -6.57
N VAL A 530 31.74 -8.94 -6.13
CA VAL A 530 30.68 -9.93 -6.31
C VAL A 530 29.42 -9.29 -6.86
N LEU A 531 28.66 -10.11 -7.54
CA LEU A 531 27.36 -9.78 -8.11
C LEU A 531 26.30 -10.64 -7.43
N ALA A 532 25.19 -10.04 -7.00
CA ALA A 532 24.02 -10.76 -6.52
C ALA A 532 22.92 -10.75 -7.59
N THR A 533 22.24 -11.88 -7.75
CA THR A 533 21.11 -12.04 -8.67
C THR A 533 19.92 -12.63 -7.94
N ALA A 534 18.73 -12.11 -8.23
CA ALA A 534 17.45 -12.65 -7.74
C ALA A 534 16.64 -13.20 -8.93
N SER A 535 16.00 -14.33 -8.72
CA SER A 535 15.30 -15.03 -9.80
C SER A 535 13.88 -15.45 -9.43
N ALA A 536 13.10 -15.69 -10.46
CA ALA A 536 11.76 -16.29 -10.36
C ALA A 536 11.78 -17.74 -9.84
N ASP A 537 12.94 -18.35 -9.63
CA ASP A 537 13.09 -19.68 -9.03
C ASP A 537 13.07 -19.66 -7.49
N GLY A 538 12.84 -18.50 -6.88
CA GLY A 538 12.83 -18.33 -5.42
C GLY A 538 14.22 -18.26 -4.79
N SER A 539 15.30 -18.34 -5.57
CA SER A 539 16.67 -18.30 -5.08
C SER A 539 17.36 -16.97 -5.35
N ILE A 540 18.31 -16.64 -4.46
CA ILE A 540 19.26 -15.54 -4.63
C ILE A 540 20.66 -16.17 -4.76
N LYS A 541 21.42 -15.76 -5.74
CA LYS A 541 22.80 -16.27 -5.95
C LYS A 541 23.80 -15.13 -5.89
N ILE A 542 24.96 -15.40 -5.29
CA ILE A 542 26.12 -14.52 -5.29
C ILE A 542 27.18 -15.13 -6.19
N TRP A 543 27.69 -14.31 -7.09
CA TRP A 543 28.66 -14.71 -8.13
C TRP A 543 29.97 -13.97 -7.98
N SER A 544 31.09 -14.66 -8.25
CA SER A 544 32.38 -14.02 -8.45
C SER A 544 32.40 -13.31 -9.80
N ILE A 545 32.88 -12.05 -9.82
CA ILE A 545 33.04 -11.30 -11.07
C ILE A 545 34.25 -11.78 -11.85
N GLN A 546 35.24 -12.39 -11.18
CA GLN A 546 36.48 -12.85 -11.82
C GLN A 546 36.27 -14.16 -12.59
N ASP A 547 35.63 -15.14 -11.96
CA ASP A 547 35.52 -16.50 -12.44
C ASP A 547 34.12 -16.84 -12.99
N PHE A 548 33.15 -15.94 -12.85
CA PHE A 548 31.74 -16.15 -13.19
C PHE A 548 31.11 -17.35 -12.48
N SER A 549 31.74 -17.85 -11.42
CA SER A 549 31.26 -18.98 -10.63
C SER A 549 30.26 -18.55 -9.57
N CYS A 550 29.31 -19.43 -9.24
CA CYS A 550 28.38 -19.22 -8.14
C CYS A 550 29.08 -19.49 -6.81
N LEU A 551 29.23 -18.46 -6.00
CA LEU A 551 29.84 -18.57 -4.67
C LEU A 551 28.86 -19.07 -3.60
N LYS A 552 27.62 -18.56 -3.64
CA LYS A 552 26.59 -18.85 -2.64
C LYS A 552 25.20 -18.83 -3.25
N THR A 553 24.32 -19.65 -2.70
CA THR A 553 22.89 -19.69 -3.01
C THR A 553 22.09 -19.56 -1.71
N PHE A 554 21.08 -18.68 -1.70
CA PHE A 554 20.15 -18.51 -0.61
C PHE A 554 18.78 -19.01 -1.07
N GLU A 555 18.20 -19.89 -0.30
CA GLU A 555 16.89 -20.48 -0.52
C GLU A 555 16.01 -20.21 0.69
N GLY A 556 14.73 -19.90 0.48
CA GLY A 556 13.79 -19.66 1.57
C GLY A 556 12.64 -18.73 1.24
N HIS A 557 12.57 -18.13 0.05
CA HIS A 557 11.33 -17.64 -0.51
C HIS A 557 10.56 -18.77 -1.18
N ASP A 558 9.26 -18.85 -0.92
CA ASP A 558 8.38 -19.86 -1.52
C ASP A 558 7.96 -19.48 -2.95
N ALA A 559 8.19 -18.24 -3.32
CA ALA A 559 7.82 -17.66 -4.61
C ALA A 559 8.99 -16.87 -5.22
N SER A 560 8.73 -16.18 -6.34
CA SER A 560 9.75 -15.40 -7.07
C SER A 560 10.37 -14.30 -6.20
N VAL A 561 11.69 -14.16 -6.24
CA VAL A 561 12.40 -13.03 -5.64
C VAL A 561 12.46 -11.91 -6.66
N LEU A 562 11.87 -10.74 -6.34
CA LEU A 562 11.67 -9.64 -7.28
C LEU A 562 12.79 -8.60 -7.20
N LYS A 563 13.19 -8.18 -5.99
CA LYS A 563 14.29 -7.23 -5.78
C LYS A 563 15.22 -7.65 -4.65
N ILE A 564 16.46 -7.19 -4.74
CA ILE A 564 17.50 -7.36 -3.72
C ILE A 564 18.29 -6.07 -3.55
N ILE A 565 18.72 -5.80 -2.33
CA ILE A 565 19.64 -4.71 -2.01
C ILE A 565 20.72 -5.21 -1.04
N PHE A 566 21.93 -4.69 -1.19
CA PHE A 566 22.99 -4.87 -0.21
C PHE A 566 22.83 -3.84 0.92
N VAL A 567 22.95 -4.30 2.15
CA VAL A 567 22.93 -3.45 3.34
C VAL A 567 24.18 -3.73 4.20
N SER A 568 24.41 -2.93 5.23
CA SER A 568 25.55 -3.10 6.14
C SER A 568 26.91 -3.18 5.41
N ARG A 569 27.11 -2.28 4.42
CA ARG A 569 28.33 -2.25 3.58
C ARG A 569 28.61 -3.59 2.87
N GLY A 570 27.58 -4.26 2.40
CA GLY A 570 27.74 -5.49 1.61
C GLY A 570 27.87 -6.78 2.41
N THR A 571 27.72 -6.76 3.75
CA THR A 571 27.78 -7.98 4.58
C THR A 571 26.45 -8.68 4.72
N GLN A 572 25.35 -7.98 4.44
CA GLN A 572 23.98 -8.49 4.49
C GLN A 572 23.23 -8.13 3.23
N LEU A 573 22.17 -8.90 2.95
CA LEU A 573 21.24 -8.67 1.84
C LEU A 573 19.82 -8.55 2.39
N VAL A 574 19.02 -7.70 1.76
CA VAL A 574 17.57 -7.69 1.92
C VAL A 574 16.95 -8.08 0.59
N SER A 575 15.96 -8.96 0.62
CA SER A 575 15.22 -9.42 -0.54
C SER A 575 13.73 -9.18 -0.38
N SER A 576 13.05 -8.89 -1.47
CA SER A 576 11.60 -8.85 -1.54
C SER A 576 11.07 -9.91 -2.50
N GLY A 577 9.97 -10.55 -2.12
CA GLY A 577 9.38 -11.67 -2.86
C GLY A 577 7.95 -11.41 -3.33
N SER A 578 7.51 -12.23 -4.26
CA SER A 578 6.10 -12.29 -4.67
C SER A 578 5.22 -13.05 -3.68
N ASP A 579 5.78 -13.50 -2.57
CA ASP A 579 5.11 -14.08 -1.40
C ASP A 579 4.66 -13.01 -0.37
N GLY A 580 4.83 -11.71 -0.69
CA GLY A 580 4.53 -10.61 0.23
C GLY A 580 5.59 -10.38 1.31
N LEU A 581 6.62 -11.23 1.36
CA LEU A 581 7.62 -11.22 2.42
C LEU A 581 8.88 -10.43 2.02
N VAL A 582 9.46 -9.77 3.03
CA VAL A 582 10.79 -9.17 2.94
C VAL A 582 11.72 -9.91 3.90
N LYS A 583 12.87 -10.36 3.42
CA LYS A 583 13.81 -11.17 4.21
C LYS A 583 15.18 -10.53 4.30
N LEU A 584 15.77 -10.59 5.50
CA LEU A 584 17.12 -10.13 5.80
C LEU A 584 18.07 -11.34 5.91
N TRP A 585 19.14 -11.34 5.12
CA TRP A 585 20.10 -12.43 5.02
C TRP A 585 21.48 -12.00 5.46
N THR A 586 22.21 -12.87 6.13
CA THR A 586 23.64 -12.69 6.39
C THR A 586 24.47 -13.47 5.38
N ILE A 587 25.32 -12.78 4.62
CA ILE A 587 26.11 -13.40 3.55
C ILE A 587 27.11 -14.40 4.10
N LYS A 588 27.69 -14.14 5.27
CA LYS A 588 28.71 -15.02 5.86
C LYS A 588 28.16 -16.39 6.21
N THR A 589 27.00 -16.47 6.84
CA THR A 589 26.39 -17.70 7.37
C THR A 589 25.42 -18.36 6.41
N ASN A 590 24.98 -17.71 5.35
CA ASN A 590 23.89 -18.11 4.45
C ASN A 590 22.53 -18.24 5.13
N GLU A 591 22.32 -17.59 6.26
CA GLU A 591 21.10 -17.72 7.04
C GLU A 591 20.18 -16.53 6.86
N CYS A 592 18.88 -16.77 6.86
CA CYS A 592 17.86 -15.75 6.99
C CYS A 592 17.82 -15.29 8.46
N VAL A 593 18.22 -14.07 8.71
CA VAL A 593 18.23 -13.49 10.05
C VAL A 593 16.82 -13.18 10.51
N LYS A 594 16.01 -12.58 9.61
CA LYS A 594 14.63 -12.20 9.91
C LYS A 594 13.78 -12.16 8.65
N THR A 595 12.53 -12.55 8.82
CA THR A 595 11.46 -12.38 7.83
C THR A 595 10.51 -11.30 8.34
N PHE A 596 10.16 -10.36 7.48
CA PHE A 596 9.22 -9.29 7.74
C PHE A 596 7.95 -9.55 6.91
N ASP A 597 6.83 -9.64 7.60
CA ASP A 597 5.50 -9.83 7.03
C ASP A 597 4.73 -8.53 7.23
N ALA A 598 4.64 -7.71 6.19
CA ALA A 598 3.98 -6.42 6.26
C ALA A 598 3.12 -6.11 5.04
N HIS A 599 3.18 -6.95 4.02
CA HIS A 599 2.43 -6.79 2.78
C HIS A 599 1.59 -8.04 2.50
N GLN A 600 0.41 -7.82 1.91
CA GLN A 600 -0.54 -8.90 1.60
C GLN A 600 -0.34 -9.49 0.20
N ASP A 601 0.39 -8.78 -0.67
CA ASP A 601 0.65 -9.17 -2.05
C ASP A 601 2.12 -8.91 -2.41
N LYS A 602 2.48 -9.17 -3.66
CA LYS A 602 3.83 -9.07 -4.21
C LYS A 602 4.54 -7.77 -3.86
N VAL A 603 5.75 -7.86 -3.34
CA VAL A 603 6.59 -6.68 -3.04
C VAL A 603 7.51 -6.40 -4.23
N TRP A 604 7.05 -5.52 -5.13
CA TRP A 604 7.79 -5.15 -6.34
C TRP A 604 8.94 -4.21 -6.06
N ALA A 605 8.74 -3.26 -5.14
CA ALA A 605 9.67 -2.21 -4.84
C ALA A 605 10.43 -2.46 -3.54
N LEU A 606 11.74 -2.25 -3.58
CA LEU A 606 12.63 -2.32 -2.42
C LEU A 606 13.79 -1.34 -2.63
N HIS A 607 13.97 -0.37 -1.75
CA HIS A 607 15.08 0.58 -1.80
C HIS A 607 15.60 0.93 -0.42
N GLY A 608 16.92 1.03 -0.27
CA GLY A 608 17.58 1.44 0.95
C GLY A 608 17.96 2.92 0.92
N GLY A 609 17.82 3.60 2.05
CA GLY A 609 18.28 4.98 2.22
C GLY A 609 19.80 5.12 2.18
N SER A 610 20.28 6.35 2.04
CA SER A 610 21.72 6.68 1.87
C SER A 610 22.62 6.21 3.02
N LYS A 611 22.07 6.08 4.23
CA LYS A 611 22.77 5.63 5.45
C LYS A 611 22.46 4.19 5.85
N ASP A 612 21.73 3.45 5.02
CA ASP A 612 21.19 2.11 5.33
C ASP A 612 20.31 2.03 6.59
N ASP A 613 20.00 3.14 7.24
CA ASP A 613 19.15 3.15 8.45
C ASP A 613 17.66 3.15 8.13
N LEU A 614 17.31 3.55 6.90
CA LEU A 614 15.96 3.57 6.37
C LEU A 614 15.86 2.58 5.20
N MET A 615 14.71 1.99 5.05
CA MET A 615 14.34 1.14 3.93
C MET A 615 12.90 1.44 3.56
N VAL A 616 12.58 1.38 2.30
CA VAL A 616 11.21 1.53 1.80
C VAL A 616 10.85 0.32 0.94
N THR A 617 9.65 -0.17 1.12
CA THR A 617 9.06 -1.24 0.30
C THR A 617 7.74 -0.79 -0.27
N GLY A 618 7.43 -1.24 -1.49
CA GLY A 618 6.15 -0.99 -2.15
C GLY A 618 5.60 -2.30 -2.72
N SER A 619 4.31 -2.49 -2.59
CA SER A 619 3.65 -3.74 -2.93
C SER A 619 2.47 -3.54 -3.89
N ALA A 620 2.04 -4.64 -4.52
CA ALA A 620 0.81 -4.71 -5.30
C ALA A 620 -0.46 -4.54 -4.45
N ASP A 621 -0.37 -4.60 -3.12
CA ASP A 621 -1.46 -4.24 -2.21
C ASP A 621 -1.70 -2.72 -2.11
N SER A 622 -1.04 -1.92 -2.95
CA SER A 622 -1.08 -0.45 -2.96
C SER A 622 -0.49 0.19 -1.69
N THR A 623 0.24 -0.55 -0.86
CA THR A 623 0.85 0.01 0.35
C THR A 623 2.35 0.27 0.17
N ILE A 624 2.80 1.34 0.80
CA ILE A 624 4.22 1.70 0.89
C ILE A 624 4.60 1.66 2.37
N THR A 625 5.56 0.83 2.71
CA THR A 625 6.01 0.70 4.09
C THR A 625 7.42 1.25 4.25
N LEU A 626 7.57 2.20 5.18
CA LEU A 626 8.87 2.71 5.61
C LEU A 626 9.34 1.93 6.82
N TRP A 627 10.58 1.48 6.74
CA TRP A 627 11.26 0.73 7.78
C TRP A 627 12.40 1.54 8.34
N LYS A 628 12.56 1.48 9.66
CA LYS A 628 13.67 2.12 10.34
C LYS A 628 14.45 1.12 11.16
N PHE A 629 15.77 1.20 11.09
CA PHE A 629 16.66 0.37 11.88
C PHE A 629 16.64 0.78 13.37
N GLU A 630 16.31 -0.15 14.25
CA GLU A 630 16.20 0.09 15.70
C GLU A 630 17.55 -0.05 16.41
N ARG A 631 18.33 1.02 16.48
CA ARG A 631 19.61 1.03 17.19
C ARG A 631 19.47 0.85 18.71
N LEU A 632 18.44 1.43 19.30
CA LEU A 632 18.20 1.37 20.75
C LEU A 632 17.88 -0.05 21.21
N TRP A 633 17.13 -0.82 20.42
CA TRP A 633 16.81 -2.21 20.73
C TRP A 633 18.06 -3.11 20.73
N ILE A 634 19.01 -2.88 19.85
CA ILE A 634 20.27 -3.65 19.79
C ILE A 634 21.15 -3.36 20.99
N LEU A 635 21.33 -2.10 21.37
CA LEU A 635 22.08 -1.74 22.57
C LEU A 635 21.44 -2.34 23.82
N TRP A 636 20.10 -2.32 23.89
CA TRP A 636 19.36 -2.96 24.96
C TRP A 636 19.54 -4.49 24.94
N CYS A 637 19.47 -5.14 23.77
CA CYS A 637 19.74 -6.59 23.64
C CYS A 637 21.18 -6.95 24.04
N ILE A 638 22.19 -6.20 23.61
CA ILE A 638 23.59 -6.43 23.99
C ILE A 638 23.77 -6.29 25.51
N HIS A 639 23.21 -5.25 26.10
CA HIS A 639 23.22 -5.05 27.54
C HIS A 639 22.55 -6.21 28.29
N ARG A 640 21.40 -6.65 27.82
CA ARG A 640 20.66 -7.79 28.39
C ARG A 640 21.38 -9.13 28.20
N GLN A 641 22.07 -9.35 27.07
CA GLN A 641 22.91 -10.54 26.88
C GLN A 641 24.11 -10.56 27.81
N GLN A 642 24.71 -9.40 28.06
CA GLN A 642 25.83 -9.28 29.02
C GLN A 642 25.34 -9.52 30.45
N GLU A 643 24.19 -8.93 30.83
CA GLU A 643 23.51 -9.18 32.09
C GLU A 643 23.18 -10.67 32.28
N LEU A 644 22.67 -11.33 31.25
CA LEU A 644 22.39 -12.77 31.25
C LEU A 644 23.65 -13.61 31.47
N SER A 645 24.75 -13.26 30.79
CA SER A 645 26.04 -13.94 30.99
C SER A 645 26.56 -13.80 32.44
N ASN A 646 26.43 -12.60 33.00
CA ASN A 646 26.81 -12.34 34.40
C ASN A 646 25.93 -13.14 35.38
N LEU A 647 24.61 -13.19 35.16
CA LEU A 647 23.67 -13.94 35.99
C LEU A 647 23.89 -15.47 35.90
N LEU A 648 24.36 -15.99 34.78
CA LEU A 648 24.75 -17.40 34.65
C LEU A 648 26.01 -17.69 35.50
N HIS A 649 27.02 -16.80 35.47
CA HIS A 649 28.21 -16.93 36.34
C HIS A 649 27.85 -16.84 37.83
N GLU A 650 26.85 -16.01 38.16
CA GLU A 650 26.34 -15.87 39.55
C GLU A 650 25.37 -17.00 39.95
N LYS A 651 25.07 -17.96 39.07
CA LYS A 651 24.10 -19.06 39.26
C LYS A 651 22.67 -18.61 39.59
N LYS A 652 22.26 -17.40 39.13
CA LYS A 652 20.91 -16.86 39.32
C LYS A 652 19.98 -17.24 38.16
N TYR A 653 19.69 -18.53 38.03
CA TYR A 653 19.03 -19.15 36.87
C TYR A 653 17.64 -18.60 36.58
N LEU A 654 16.79 -18.33 37.59
CA LEU A 654 15.47 -17.79 37.42
C LEU A 654 15.48 -16.44 36.69
N LYS A 655 16.38 -15.54 37.07
CA LYS A 655 16.52 -14.23 36.42
C LYS A 655 17.10 -14.38 35.01
N ALA A 656 18.11 -15.24 34.85
CA ALA A 656 18.71 -15.53 33.54
C ALA A 656 17.69 -16.10 32.55
N LEU A 657 16.87 -17.06 32.99
CA LEU A 657 15.81 -17.63 32.15
C LEU A 657 14.73 -16.60 31.80
N GLY A 658 14.33 -15.76 32.77
CA GLY A 658 13.40 -14.66 32.54
C GLY A 658 13.89 -13.65 31.48
N ILE A 659 15.18 -13.31 31.49
CA ILE A 659 15.80 -12.45 30.46
C ILE A 659 15.86 -13.15 29.11
N ALA A 660 16.24 -14.43 29.05
CA ALA A 660 16.28 -15.19 27.80
C ALA A 660 14.89 -15.28 27.12
N ILE A 661 13.84 -15.44 27.93
CA ILE A 661 12.45 -15.45 27.45
C ILE A 661 12.02 -14.05 26.99
N SER A 662 12.36 -12.98 27.73
CA SER A 662 12.03 -11.61 27.35
C SER A 662 12.71 -11.15 26.06
N LEU A 663 13.83 -11.78 25.70
CA LEU A 663 14.55 -11.57 24.44
C LEU A 663 14.03 -12.43 23.28
N ASP A 664 13.03 -13.28 23.53
CA ASP A 664 12.50 -14.29 22.59
C ASP A 664 13.59 -15.14 21.90
N GLN A 665 14.58 -15.59 22.69
CA GLN A 665 15.72 -16.37 22.20
C GLN A 665 15.66 -17.84 22.67
N PRO A 666 15.06 -18.76 21.89
CA PRO A 666 14.91 -20.17 22.27
C PRO A 666 16.24 -20.88 22.54
N HIS A 667 17.27 -20.59 21.73
CA HIS A 667 18.60 -21.21 21.92
C HIS A 667 19.30 -20.77 23.20
N THR A 668 19.16 -19.50 23.57
CA THR A 668 19.73 -18.97 24.80
C THR A 668 19.01 -19.53 26.02
N ALA A 669 17.67 -19.62 25.98
CA ALA A 669 16.89 -20.28 27.01
C ALA A 669 17.28 -21.76 27.18
N LEU A 670 17.50 -22.48 26.08
CA LEU A 670 17.97 -23.86 26.08
C LEU A 670 19.37 -24.00 26.74
N ARG A 671 20.27 -23.05 26.48
CA ARG A 671 21.59 -23.02 27.11
C ARG A 671 21.49 -22.88 28.62
N VAL A 672 20.64 -21.97 29.11
CA VAL A 672 20.39 -21.81 30.55
C VAL A 672 19.84 -23.11 31.16
N ILE A 673 18.90 -23.78 30.52
CA ILE A 673 18.33 -25.05 30.97
C ILE A 673 19.40 -26.15 31.01
N ARG A 674 20.32 -26.22 30.04
CA ARG A 674 21.44 -27.17 30.03
C ARG A 674 22.40 -26.95 31.18
N GLU A 675 22.74 -25.71 31.46
CA GLU A 675 23.61 -25.32 32.60
C GLU A 675 22.96 -25.70 33.95
N ILE A 676 21.63 -25.53 34.09
CA ILE A 676 20.92 -25.97 35.28
C ILE A 676 21.01 -27.50 35.43
N ARG A 677 20.77 -28.25 34.37
CA ARG A 677 20.74 -29.72 34.38
C ARG A 677 22.14 -30.38 34.61
N GLN A 678 23.21 -29.68 34.32
CA GLN A 678 24.56 -30.18 34.55
C GLN A 678 25.04 -30.11 36.03
N GLN A 679 24.22 -29.49 36.92
CA GLN A 679 24.51 -29.46 38.34
C GLN A 679 24.10 -30.73 39.08
N GLU A 680 24.66 -30.99 40.24
CA GLU A 680 24.39 -32.18 41.04
C GLU A 680 22.88 -32.33 41.38
N ASP A 681 22.19 -31.20 41.71
CA ASP A 681 20.75 -31.17 41.97
C ASP A 681 19.93 -30.60 40.78
N GLY A 682 20.41 -30.75 39.56
CA GLY A 682 19.94 -30.05 38.39
C GLY A 682 18.44 -30.24 38.07
N ILE A 683 17.86 -31.38 38.40
CA ILE A 683 16.42 -31.63 38.14
C ILE A 683 15.55 -30.86 39.14
N GLN A 684 15.90 -30.84 40.42
CA GLN A 684 15.14 -30.12 41.45
C GLN A 684 15.24 -28.60 41.27
N GLU A 685 16.41 -28.10 40.87
CA GLU A 685 16.60 -26.66 40.59
C GLU A 685 15.88 -26.24 39.34
N LEU A 686 15.81 -27.08 38.29
CA LEU A 686 14.99 -26.86 37.09
C LEU A 686 13.51 -26.75 37.44
N GLU A 687 13.02 -27.65 38.26
CA GLU A 687 11.64 -27.68 38.74
C GLU A 687 11.30 -26.38 39.50
N LYS A 688 12.12 -25.98 40.47
CA LYS A 688 11.94 -24.75 41.23
C LYS A 688 11.96 -23.51 40.33
N THR A 689 12.86 -23.48 39.33
CA THR A 689 12.98 -22.34 38.43
C THR A 689 11.79 -22.22 37.46
N LEU A 690 11.32 -23.33 36.88
CA LEU A 690 10.19 -23.35 35.94
C LEU A 690 8.85 -23.02 36.65
N LEU A 691 8.63 -23.54 37.85
CA LEU A 691 7.41 -23.29 38.60
C LEU A 691 7.27 -21.83 39.05
N LYS A 692 8.38 -21.13 39.33
CA LYS A 692 8.40 -19.72 39.71
C LYS A 692 8.26 -18.75 38.54
N LEU A 693 8.24 -19.18 37.30
CA LEU A 693 8.00 -18.35 36.13
C LEU A 693 6.55 -17.85 36.09
N ARG A 694 6.33 -16.66 35.50
CA ARG A 694 5.00 -16.11 35.25
C ARG A 694 4.28 -16.93 34.16
N GLN A 695 2.94 -16.80 34.10
CA GLN A 695 2.13 -17.57 33.14
C GLN A 695 2.52 -17.30 31.68
N ASP A 696 2.78 -16.04 31.32
CA ASP A 696 3.26 -15.63 30.00
C ASP A 696 4.62 -16.27 29.63
N GLN A 697 5.50 -16.36 30.63
CA GLN A 697 6.81 -17.01 30.46
C GLN A 697 6.70 -18.53 30.35
N LYS A 698 5.82 -19.17 31.10
CA LYS A 698 5.53 -20.62 30.97
C LYS A 698 4.97 -20.97 29.60
N ALA A 699 4.05 -20.16 29.08
CA ALA A 699 3.53 -20.30 27.71
C ALA A 699 4.65 -20.22 26.66
N SER A 700 5.57 -19.25 26.80
CA SER A 700 6.72 -19.11 25.91
C SER A 700 7.67 -20.30 25.96
N VAL A 701 7.94 -20.85 27.16
CA VAL A 701 8.76 -22.05 27.33
C VAL A 701 8.11 -23.27 26.70
N LEU A 702 6.77 -23.41 26.81
CA LEU A 702 6.04 -24.47 26.12
C LEU A 702 6.19 -24.36 24.61
N ARG A 703 6.04 -23.17 24.05
CA ARG A 703 6.29 -22.90 22.62
C ARG A 703 7.72 -23.27 22.21
N TYR A 704 8.72 -22.88 22.99
CA TYR A 704 10.11 -23.23 22.70
C TYR A 704 10.39 -24.74 22.78
N SER A 705 9.72 -25.46 23.68
CA SER A 705 9.90 -26.90 23.81
C SER A 705 9.45 -27.66 22.55
N VAL A 706 8.49 -27.13 21.78
CA VAL A 706 8.14 -27.68 20.46
C VAL A 706 9.34 -27.60 19.52
N VAL A 707 9.98 -26.44 19.42
CA VAL A 707 11.15 -26.22 18.57
C VAL A 707 12.32 -27.08 19.01
N TRP A 708 12.59 -27.18 20.30
CA TRP A 708 13.69 -27.99 20.81
C TRP A 708 13.47 -29.51 20.59
N ASN A 709 12.21 -29.95 20.65
CA ASN A 709 11.86 -31.36 20.46
C ASN A 709 12.02 -31.85 19.01
N THR A 710 12.04 -30.92 18.03
CA THR A 710 12.31 -31.30 16.62
C THR A 710 13.76 -31.76 16.42
N ASN A 711 14.71 -31.29 17.25
CA ASN A 711 16.13 -31.61 17.12
C ASN A 711 16.56 -32.70 18.09
N SER A 712 17.14 -33.78 17.58
CA SER A 712 17.61 -34.96 18.38
C SER A 712 18.69 -34.63 19.41
N ARG A 713 19.43 -33.52 19.25
CA ARG A 713 20.45 -33.05 20.20
C ARG A 713 19.87 -32.30 21.41
N SER A 714 18.65 -31.81 21.27
CA SER A 714 17.97 -30.97 22.28
C SER A 714 16.73 -31.68 22.86
N CYS A 715 16.33 -32.82 22.32
CA CYS A 715 15.10 -33.50 22.71
C CYS A 715 15.07 -33.90 24.19
N LEU A 716 16.21 -34.28 24.78
CA LEU A 716 16.31 -34.64 26.20
C LEU A 716 16.04 -33.44 27.12
N ASP A 717 16.50 -32.25 26.71
CA ASP A 717 16.28 -31.03 27.46
C ASP A 717 14.82 -30.58 27.32
N ALA A 718 14.23 -30.72 26.12
CA ALA A 718 12.83 -30.44 25.88
C ALA A 718 11.93 -31.39 26.69
N GLN A 719 12.23 -32.69 26.72
CA GLN A 719 11.45 -33.67 27.48
C GLN A 719 11.54 -33.43 29.00
N ALA A 720 12.70 -33.03 29.53
CA ALA A 720 12.84 -32.66 30.94
C ALA A 720 11.96 -31.44 31.32
N VAL A 721 11.91 -30.42 30.45
CA VAL A 721 11.06 -29.25 30.65
C VAL A 721 9.57 -29.66 30.57
N LEU A 722 9.19 -30.45 29.58
CA LEU A 722 7.81 -30.94 29.41
C LEU A 722 7.37 -31.79 30.59
N GLN A 723 8.24 -32.67 31.11
CA GLN A 723 7.96 -33.46 32.29
C GLN A 723 7.60 -32.59 33.49
N VAL A 724 8.40 -31.53 33.77
CA VAL A 724 8.12 -30.61 34.87
C VAL A 724 6.79 -29.86 34.64
N LEU A 725 6.55 -29.33 33.43
CA LEU A 725 5.34 -28.56 33.15
C LEU A 725 4.08 -29.44 33.20
N LEU A 726 4.10 -30.62 32.63
CA LEU A 726 2.94 -31.53 32.59
C LEU A 726 2.65 -32.21 33.91
N THR A 727 3.66 -32.38 34.80
CA THR A 727 3.46 -32.97 36.12
C THR A 727 2.88 -31.98 37.12
N HIS A 728 3.25 -30.71 37.08
CA HIS A 728 2.93 -29.74 38.11
C HIS A 728 1.85 -28.71 37.72
N LEU A 729 1.53 -28.55 36.43
CA LEU A 729 0.47 -27.65 35.98
C LEU A 729 -0.81 -28.44 35.72
N SER A 730 -1.95 -27.88 36.11
CA SER A 730 -3.25 -28.49 35.82
C SER A 730 -3.56 -28.40 34.30
N PRO A 731 -4.30 -29.39 33.75
CA PRO A 731 -4.72 -29.35 32.36
C PRO A 731 -5.50 -28.08 32.01
N GLU A 732 -6.26 -27.51 32.94
CA GLU A 732 -7.04 -26.29 32.79
C GLU A 732 -6.15 -25.05 32.67
N GLU A 733 -5.04 -24.98 33.41
CA GLU A 733 -4.05 -23.91 33.28
C GLU A 733 -3.32 -23.95 31.93
N ILE A 734 -2.95 -25.16 31.49
CA ILE A 734 -2.25 -25.34 30.21
C ILE A 734 -3.16 -24.95 29.04
N LEU A 735 -4.45 -25.23 29.08
CA LEU A 735 -5.40 -24.88 28.04
C LEU A 735 -5.69 -23.36 27.94
N GLN A 736 -5.39 -22.59 28.99
CA GLN A 736 -5.51 -21.14 28.96
C GLN A 736 -4.40 -20.44 28.14
N TYR A 737 -3.30 -21.13 27.86
CA TYR A 737 -2.22 -20.52 27.08
C TYR A 737 -2.59 -20.47 25.60
N GLN A 738 -2.24 -19.37 24.95
CA GLN A 738 -2.56 -19.11 23.54
C GLN A 738 -1.85 -20.16 22.63
N GLY A 739 -2.60 -20.83 21.77
CA GLY A 739 -2.05 -21.80 20.81
C GLY A 739 -1.65 -23.15 21.41
N THR A 740 -2.05 -23.50 22.64
CA THR A 740 -1.66 -24.76 23.30
C THR A 740 -1.99 -26.00 22.49
N ARG A 741 -3.16 -26.04 21.84
CA ARG A 741 -3.59 -27.20 21.05
C ARG A 741 -2.63 -27.49 19.90
N THR A 742 -2.27 -26.46 19.14
CA THR A 742 -1.31 -26.58 18.02
C THR A 742 0.09 -26.94 18.50
N HIS A 743 0.49 -26.46 19.68
CA HIS A 743 1.79 -26.81 20.29
C HIS A 743 1.83 -28.27 20.75
N LEU A 744 0.78 -28.77 21.37
CA LEU A 744 0.70 -30.18 21.78
C LEU A 744 0.61 -31.13 20.58
N GLU A 745 -0.19 -30.76 19.57
CA GLU A 745 -0.27 -31.53 18.31
C GLU A 745 1.09 -31.59 17.61
N GLY A 746 1.90 -30.53 17.66
CA GLY A 746 3.26 -30.52 17.13
C GLY A 746 4.28 -31.33 17.94
N LEU A 747 4.07 -31.52 19.25
CA LEU A 747 4.99 -32.27 20.10
C LEU A 747 4.88 -33.80 19.94
N ILE A 748 3.68 -34.32 19.75
CA ILE A 748 3.39 -35.76 19.75
C ILE A 748 4.21 -36.54 18.71
N PRO A 749 4.24 -36.16 17.41
CA PRO A 749 4.94 -36.94 16.38
C PRO A 749 6.45 -37.04 16.62
N TYR A 750 7.05 -35.94 17.10
CA TYR A 750 8.49 -35.92 17.37
C TYR A 750 8.85 -36.70 18.64
N THR A 751 8.05 -36.62 19.69
CA THR A 751 8.23 -37.37 20.91
C THR A 751 8.14 -38.88 20.62
N GLU A 752 7.16 -39.30 19.86
CA GLU A 752 7.01 -40.71 19.45
C GLU A 752 8.21 -41.18 18.62
N ARG A 753 8.67 -40.40 17.67
CA ARG A 753 9.88 -40.68 16.87
C ARG A 753 11.12 -40.84 17.75
N HIS A 754 11.29 -40.01 18.77
CA HIS A 754 12.41 -40.12 19.70
C HIS A 754 12.31 -41.33 20.57
N MET A 755 11.12 -41.70 21.06
CA MET A 755 10.91 -42.94 21.82
C MET A 755 11.21 -44.19 20.98
N GLN A 756 10.77 -44.27 19.75
CA GLN A 756 11.10 -45.37 18.83
C GLN A 756 12.61 -45.46 18.58
N ARG A 757 13.29 -44.30 18.45
CA ARG A 757 14.75 -44.28 18.30
C ARG A 757 15.45 -44.81 19.53
N ILE A 758 15.05 -44.40 20.74
CA ILE A 758 15.61 -44.90 22.00
C ILE A 758 15.40 -46.41 22.12
N GLY A 759 14.19 -46.89 21.79
CA GLY A 759 13.89 -48.34 21.79
C GLY A 759 14.82 -49.12 20.87
N ARG A 760 15.08 -48.62 19.66
CA ARG A 760 16.05 -49.28 18.73
C ARG A 760 17.47 -49.26 19.24
N LEU A 761 17.92 -48.16 19.87
CA LEU A 761 19.26 -48.06 20.46
C LEU A 761 19.41 -49.01 21.65
N LEU A 762 18.37 -49.15 22.47
CA LEU A 762 18.37 -50.08 23.60
C LEU A 762 18.45 -51.53 23.12
N GLN A 763 17.66 -51.89 22.10
CA GLN A 763 17.72 -53.22 21.47
C GLN A 763 19.12 -53.51 20.90
N ALA A 764 19.73 -52.54 20.22
CA ALA A 764 21.09 -52.67 19.68
C ALA A 764 22.12 -52.83 20.79
N SER A 765 22.01 -52.07 21.90
CA SER A 765 22.88 -52.23 23.07
C SER A 765 22.76 -53.60 23.71
N MET A 766 21.52 -54.09 23.93
CA MET A 766 21.29 -55.44 24.47
C MET A 766 21.86 -56.53 23.57
N PHE A 767 21.77 -56.35 22.24
CA PHE A 767 22.35 -57.27 21.28
C PHE A 767 23.89 -57.26 21.35
N LEU A 768 24.51 -56.12 21.46
CA LEU A 768 25.96 -55.98 21.63
C LEU A 768 26.44 -56.62 22.96
N ASP A 769 25.70 -56.37 24.05
CA ASP A 769 26.03 -57.02 25.34
C ASP A 769 25.90 -58.54 25.28
N TYR A 770 24.87 -59.06 24.62
CA TYR A 770 24.70 -60.46 24.37
C TYR A 770 25.86 -61.04 23.55
N MET A 771 26.23 -60.38 22.46
CA MET A 771 27.38 -60.82 21.64
C MET A 771 28.69 -60.78 22.43
N TRP A 772 28.92 -59.70 23.23
CA TRP A 772 30.07 -59.57 24.09
C TRP A 772 30.16 -60.69 25.13
N GLN A 773 29.04 -61.06 25.76
CA GLN A 773 28.99 -62.20 26.69
C GLN A 773 29.26 -63.57 26.01
N LYS A 774 28.69 -63.77 24.81
CA LYS A 774 28.95 -64.98 24.02
C LYS A 774 30.42 -65.07 23.61
N MET A 775 31.05 -64.01 23.18
CA MET A 775 32.47 -63.96 22.81
C MET A 775 33.37 -64.28 24.02
N ARG A 776 33.00 -63.87 25.25
CA ARG A 776 33.72 -64.17 26.47
C ARG A 776 33.62 -65.70 26.84
N ILE A 777 32.47 -66.33 26.57
CA ILE A 777 32.26 -67.74 26.87
C ILE A 777 33.02 -68.60 25.87
N THR A 778 33.12 -68.18 24.59
CA THR A 778 33.85 -68.99 23.57
C THR A 778 35.34 -68.78 23.64
N GLY A 779 35.87 -67.64 24.16
CA GLY A 779 37.30 -67.40 24.38
C GLY A 779 37.90 -68.10 25.60
N GLY A 780 37.09 -68.88 26.40
CA GLY A 780 37.52 -69.57 27.57
C GLY A 780 37.72 -71.09 27.37
N ILE A 781 37.60 -71.63 26.13
CA ILE A 781 37.69 -73.10 25.85
C ILE A 781 39.08 -73.49 25.26
N ASP A 782 39.96 -72.53 25.01
CA ASP A 782 41.32 -72.81 24.59
C ASP A 782 42.33 -72.44 25.69
N ARG A 783 42.35 -73.16 26.78
CA ARG A 783 43.51 -73.35 27.64
C ARG A 783 43.42 -74.73 28.35
#